data_aac8c8930d7cc80534e8d5917b36e8cd
#
_entry.id   aac8c8930d7cc80534e8d5917b36e8cd
#
_cell.length_a   1.000
_cell.length_b   1.000
_cell.length_c   1.000
_cell.angle_alpha   90.00
_cell.angle_beta   90.00
_cell.angle_gamma   90.00
#
_symmetry.space_group_name_H-M   'P 1'
#
loop_
_entity.id
_entity.type
_entity.pdbx_description
1 polymer ?
#
loop_
_entity_poly.entity_id
_entity_poly.type
_entity_poly.pdbx_seq_one_letter_code
_entity_poly.pdbx_strand_id
1 'polypeptide(L)'
;MLCRSLGMALPEVKYFTEASVAASRIFDRIDRVPEIDSEDTRGVVLEKIRGEVEFRNVKFTYPSRPDTIVLNDFNLKIEAGTTVALVGASGSGKSTVIALIQRFYDTNAGVICIDSVEIKSLQLKWLRGKMGLVSQENALFGTSIKENIMFGKVAATMDEVVAAAMTANAHNFITQLPEGYETKIGERGALLSGGQKQRIAIARAIIKNPVILLLDEATSALDSESETLVQNALDQAIVGRTTLVVAHKLSTVRNADLIAVVNNGCISELGSHNELMEKDGQYARLAKLQSQFISIDQEQSAEPRISSVARSSAGMRSSPAVTVSPLLIKDSPRLTSPHPPPSFSRLLSLNLPEWKQGIIGILSAIAFGSVQPVYALTIGGMISAFYSPSHEEMQSRIQKYCMIFVILCLVSVILNLLQHYNFAYMGEHLTRRIRLLMLENILSFEAAWFDEEQNSSGALCCRLSNEAAMVKSLVADRVSLLVQSTSAVTIAMVMGLVVAWKLALVMIVVQPLTILCFYTRKVLLSAMTAKFVKAQYRSTQIAAEAVYNHRIVTSFGSIRKVLDIFDEAQDEPRKEARKKSWLAGIGIGSAQGLNFICWALDFWYGGKLVNAGEISAADVFKTFFVLVSTGKVIAEAGSMTSDLAKGSTVVASIFSILDRKSLIQGSDEAKNNSMVTKMTGRVEMKKIDFAYPSRPDRLVLHEFSLEVKEGTSIGLVGKSGCGKSTVIALIQRFYDAGKGSLKIDGVDIRSLDIGWYRRHMALVSQDPVIYSGTIRENILFGKLNASENEVVEAARAANAHEFISSLKNGYETECGDRGVTISGGQKQRIAIARAIIRNPTILLLDEATSALDVQSEQLVQEALDQLMVGRTTVVVAHRLNTIRNLDSIAFISEGKVLEKGTYSHLKDKRGAFFNLVNLQST
;
A
#
# COMPACT_ATOMS: atom_id res chain seq x y z
N MET A 1 -8.60 -18.05 -49.47
CA MET A 1 -7.90 -16.93 -48.81
C MET A 1 -8.79 -16.16 -47.84
N LEU A 2 -9.95 -15.72 -48.25
CA LEU A 2 -10.87 -14.90 -47.43
C LEU A 2 -11.24 -15.56 -46.10
N CYS A 3 -11.69 -16.82 -46.11
CA CYS A 3 -12.04 -17.55 -44.87
C CYS A 3 -10.84 -17.74 -43.92
N ARG A 4 -9.62 -17.87 -44.44
CA ARG A 4 -8.41 -18.01 -43.62
C ARG A 4 -8.00 -16.67 -42.98
N SER A 5 -8.11 -15.56 -43.73
CA SER A 5 -7.87 -14.23 -43.22
C SER A 5 -8.92 -13.85 -42.16
N LEU A 6 -10.19 -14.21 -42.37
CA LEU A 6 -11.27 -14.04 -41.42
C LEU A 6 -11.02 -14.87 -40.12
N GLY A 7 -10.64 -16.16 -40.31
CA GLY A 7 -10.30 -17.02 -39.17
C GLY A 7 -9.07 -16.55 -38.36
N MET A 8 -8.13 -15.82 -38.99
CA MET A 8 -7.01 -15.19 -38.29
C MET A 8 -7.39 -13.88 -37.58
N ALA A 9 -8.42 -13.19 -38.09
CA ALA A 9 -8.91 -11.96 -37.48
C ALA A 9 -9.84 -12.23 -36.29
N LEU A 10 -10.54 -13.38 -36.27
CA LEU A 10 -11.46 -13.73 -35.18
C LEU A 10 -10.85 -13.70 -33.77
N PRO A 11 -9.62 -14.23 -33.50
CA PRO A 11 -8.99 -14.10 -32.17
C PRO A 11 -8.73 -12.67 -31.78
N GLU A 12 -8.53 -11.77 -32.76
CA GLU A 12 -8.28 -10.35 -32.50
C GLU A 12 -9.56 -9.61 -32.05
N VAL A 13 -10.74 -10.15 -32.37
CA VAL A 13 -12.05 -9.62 -31.93
C VAL A 13 -12.14 -9.61 -30.39
N LYS A 14 -11.48 -10.54 -29.73
CA LYS A 14 -11.39 -10.55 -28.26
C LYS A 14 -10.77 -9.26 -27.71
N TYR A 15 -9.72 -8.77 -28.34
CA TYR A 15 -9.09 -7.51 -27.94
C TYR A 15 -9.99 -6.31 -28.21
N PHE A 16 -10.81 -6.35 -29.27
CA PHE A 16 -11.81 -5.31 -29.49
C PHE A 16 -12.92 -5.33 -28.45
N THR A 17 -13.39 -6.50 -28.03
CA THR A 17 -14.38 -6.60 -26.96
C THR A 17 -13.82 -6.15 -25.62
N GLU A 18 -12.61 -6.56 -25.26
CA GLU A 18 -11.93 -6.08 -24.05
C GLU A 18 -11.69 -4.56 -24.09
N ALA A 19 -11.25 -4.04 -25.23
CA ALA A 19 -11.06 -2.60 -25.44
C ALA A 19 -12.39 -1.84 -25.39
N SER A 20 -13.47 -2.37 -25.95
CA SER A 20 -14.82 -1.77 -25.89
C SER A 20 -15.34 -1.69 -24.46
N VAL A 21 -15.19 -2.76 -23.67
CA VAL A 21 -15.56 -2.75 -22.24
C VAL A 21 -14.70 -1.76 -21.45
N ALA A 22 -13.41 -1.70 -21.73
CA ALA A 22 -12.53 -0.72 -21.10
C ALA A 22 -12.89 0.71 -21.49
N ALA A 23 -13.18 0.95 -22.79
CA ALA A 23 -13.60 2.24 -23.31
C ALA A 23 -14.92 2.69 -22.68
N SER A 24 -15.94 1.81 -22.60
CA SER A 24 -17.19 2.12 -21.91
C SER A 24 -16.95 2.59 -20.48
N ARG A 25 -16.15 1.86 -19.71
CA ARG A 25 -15.80 2.26 -18.32
C ARG A 25 -15.05 3.59 -18.23
N ILE A 26 -14.23 3.89 -19.22
CA ILE A 26 -13.49 5.15 -19.30
C ILE A 26 -14.45 6.29 -19.62
N PHE A 27 -15.30 6.12 -20.64
CA PHE A 27 -16.28 7.13 -21.03
C PHE A 27 -17.36 7.36 -19.96
N ASP A 28 -17.85 6.32 -19.29
CA ASP A 28 -18.75 6.45 -18.14
C ASP A 28 -18.16 7.34 -17.04
N ARG A 29 -16.83 7.31 -16.88
CA ARG A 29 -16.14 8.20 -15.91
C ARG A 29 -15.88 9.60 -16.45
N ILE A 30 -15.57 9.74 -17.73
CA ILE A 30 -15.33 11.04 -18.38
C ILE A 30 -16.65 11.82 -18.48
N ASP A 31 -17.73 11.14 -18.87
CA ASP A 31 -19.04 11.75 -19.10
C ASP A 31 -19.80 11.98 -17.79
N ARG A 32 -19.31 11.41 -16.68
CA ARG A 32 -19.91 11.63 -15.36
C ARG A 32 -19.80 13.09 -14.96
N VAL A 33 -20.94 13.76 -14.84
CA VAL A 33 -21.03 15.10 -14.28
C VAL A 33 -20.99 14.99 -12.76
N PRO A 34 -20.00 15.60 -12.08
CA PRO A 34 -19.97 15.61 -10.62
C PRO A 34 -21.11 16.46 -10.07
N GLU A 35 -21.77 16.02 -9.00
CA GLU A 35 -22.81 16.81 -8.31
C GLU A 35 -22.21 18.10 -7.75
N ILE A 36 -20.96 18.08 -7.31
CA ILE A 36 -20.20 19.22 -6.80
C ILE A 36 -18.97 19.40 -7.70
N ASP A 37 -19.09 20.31 -8.68
CA ASP A 37 -18.00 20.64 -9.58
C ASP A 37 -17.15 21.78 -9.02
N SER A 38 -15.88 21.48 -8.72
CA SER A 38 -14.92 22.47 -8.21
C SER A 38 -14.37 23.44 -9.29
N GLU A 39 -14.56 23.14 -10.57
CA GLU A 39 -14.13 24.00 -11.67
C GLU A 39 -15.31 24.79 -12.28
N ASP A 40 -16.53 24.65 -11.76
CA ASP A 40 -17.70 25.42 -12.22
C ASP A 40 -17.48 26.91 -11.97
N THR A 41 -17.60 27.71 -13.02
CA THR A 41 -17.42 29.16 -13.00
C THR A 41 -18.73 29.93 -12.88
N ARG A 42 -19.91 29.27 -12.86
CA ARG A 42 -21.24 29.89 -12.86
C ARG A 42 -21.68 30.43 -11.50
N GLY A 43 -20.98 30.14 -10.41
CA GLY A 43 -21.33 30.62 -9.07
C GLY A 43 -21.02 32.10 -8.84
N VAL A 44 -21.63 32.68 -7.82
CA VAL A 44 -21.43 34.08 -7.40
C VAL A 44 -20.06 34.27 -6.77
N VAL A 45 -19.39 35.36 -7.10
CA VAL A 45 -18.13 35.80 -6.49
C VAL A 45 -18.41 37.09 -5.73
N LEU A 46 -18.13 37.08 -4.42
CA LEU A 46 -18.29 38.26 -3.58
C LEU A 46 -17.11 39.22 -3.75
N GLU A 47 -17.36 40.53 -3.92
CA GLU A 47 -16.29 41.54 -4.02
C GLU A 47 -15.43 41.59 -2.75
N LYS A 48 -16.06 41.49 -1.57
CA LYS A 48 -15.41 41.46 -0.27
C LYS A 48 -16.00 40.30 0.56
N ILE A 49 -15.14 39.51 1.15
CA ILE A 49 -15.52 38.45 2.10
C ILE A 49 -15.11 38.90 3.51
N ARG A 50 -16.06 38.91 4.45
CA ARG A 50 -15.81 39.14 5.88
C ARG A 50 -15.49 37.86 6.61
N GLY A 51 -16.08 36.74 6.14
CA GLY A 51 -15.86 35.40 6.67
C GLY A 51 -16.84 35.00 7.78
N GLU A 52 -18.01 35.61 7.86
CA GLU A 52 -19.09 35.14 8.72
C GLU A 52 -19.64 33.82 8.17
N VAL A 53 -19.77 32.80 9.02
CA VAL A 53 -20.29 31.47 8.64
C VAL A 53 -21.50 31.13 9.49
N GLU A 54 -22.61 30.75 8.85
CA GLU A 54 -23.87 30.46 9.55
C GLU A 54 -24.47 29.13 9.04
N PHE A 55 -24.78 28.24 9.99
CA PHE A 55 -25.53 27.00 9.78
C PHE A 55 -26.96 27.20 10.27
N ARG A 56 -27.94 26.92 9.41
CA ARG A 56 -29.38 27.05 9.75
C ARG A 56 -30.09 25.72 9.53
N ASN A 57 -30.51 25.09 10.62
CA ASN A 57 -31.27 23.82 10.66
C ASN A 57 -30.68 22.73 9.77
N VAL A 58 -29.36 22.55 9.82
CA VAL A 58 -28.65 21.65 8.95
C VAL A 58 -28.85 20.20 9.38
N LYS A 59 -29.35 19.36 8.44
CA LYS A 59 -29.36 17.91 8.53
C LYS A 59 -28.39 17.31 7.54
N PHE A 60 -27.64 16.30 7.99
CA PHE A 60 -26.68 15.64 7.13
C PHE A 60 -26.50 14.15 7.47
N THR A 61 -26.46 13.33 6.40
CA THR A 61 -26.08 11.92 6.41
C THR A 61 -25.01 11.70 5.35
N TYR A 62 -24.02 10.86 5.60
CA TYR A 62 -23.06 10.49 4.56
C TYR A 62 -23.71 9.60 3.49
N PRO A 63 -23.43 9.81 2.19
CA PRO A 63 -23.95 8.95 1.12
C PRO A 63 -23.59 7.46 1.30
N SER A 64 -22.50 7.17 1.96
CA SER A 64 -22.08 5.79 2.28
C SER A 64 -22.86 5.15 3.42
N ARG A 65 -23.61 5.95 4.22
CA ARG A 65 -24.41 5.51 5.39
C ARG A 65 -25.67 6.35 5.51
N PRO A 66 -26.64 6.16 4.61
CA PRO A 66 -27.84 7.00 4.55
C PRO A 66 -28.74 6.86 5.79
N ASP A 67 -28.66 5.73 6.49
CA ASP A 67 -29.49 5.44 7.67
C ASP A 67 -28.97 6.10 8.97
N THR A 68 -27.75 6.66 8.95
CA THR A 68 -27.12 7.26 10.13
C THR A 68 -27.09 8.77 10.02
N ILE A 69 -27.92 9.45 10.78
CA ILE A 69 -27.93 10.92 10.84
C ILE A 69 -26.70 11.36 11.65
N VAL A 70 -25.84 12.18 11.03
CA VAL A 70 -24.61 12.71 11.66
C VAL A 70 -24.83 14.09 12.23
N LEU A 71 -25.53 14.97 11.51
CA LEU A 71 -26.00 16.28 12.02
C LEU A 71 -27.53 16.32 11.94
N ASN A 72 -28.15 16.75 13.01
CA ASN A 72 -29.61 16.84 13.12
C ASN A 72 -29.98 18.18 13.73
N ASP A 73 -30.60 19.05 12.93
CA ASP A 73 -30.96 20.40 13.34
C ASP A 73 -29.79 21.23 13.90
N PHE A 74 -28.65 21.15 13.17
CA PHE A 74 -27.43 21.83 13.58
C PHE A 74 -27.51 23.32 13.25
N ASN A 75 -27.40 24.16 14.28
CA ASN A 75 -27.45 25.62 14.18
C ASN A 75 -26.21 26.23 14.82
N LEU A 76 -25.39 26.96 14.04
CA LEU A 76 -24.15 27.62 14.52
C LEU A 76 -23.92 28.90 13.74
N LYS A 77 -23.65 29.98 14.44
CA LYS A 77 -23.18 31.24 13.84
C LYS A 77 -21.78 31.53 14.31
N ILE A 78 -20.87 31.77 13.37
CA ILE A 78 -19.46 32.13 13.56
C ILE A 78 -19.29 33.56 13.03
N GLU A 79 -19.02 34.52 13.90
CA GLU A 79 -18.84 35.91 13.51
C GLU A 79 -17.48 36.12 12.80
N ALA A 80 -17.42 37.13 11.93
CA ALA A 80 -16.20 37.44 11.19
C ALA A 80 -15.03 37.78 12.14
N GLY A 81 -13.89 37.15 11.95
CA GLY A 81 -12.68 37.40 12.74
C GLY A 81 -12.67 36.74 14.12
N THR A 82 -13.67 35.91 14.47
CA THR A 82 -13.72 35.19 15.74
C THR A 82 -13.23 33.75 15.60
N THR A 83 -12.77 33.20 16.73
CA THR A 83 -12.33 31.80 16.84
C THR A 83 -13.40 30.99 17.56
N VAL A 84 -13.98 30.00 16.89
CA VAL A 84 -14.96 29.08 17.46
C VAL A 84 -14.37 27.68 17.60
N ALA A 85 -14.49 27.11 18.80
CA ALA A 85 -14.02 25.75 19.08
C ALA A 85 -15.20 24.78 19.14
N LEU A 86 -15.13 23.66 18.38
CA LEU A 86 -16.08 22.55 18.45
C LEU A 86 -15.54 21.47 19.40
N VAL A 87 -16.29 21.15 20.44
CA VAL A 87 -15.96 20.15 21.46
C VAL A 87 -17.06 19.11 21.53
N GLY A 88 -16.75 17.87 21.87
CA GLY A 88 -17.73 16.80 22.02
C GLY A 88 -17.12 15.42 21.85
N ALA A 89 -17.90 14.36 22.08
CA ALA A 89 -17.47 12.98 21.94
C ALA A 89 -17.01 12.65 20.52
N SER A 90 -16.17 11.62 20.36
CA SER A 90 -15.78 11.13 19.03
C SER A 90 -17.03 10.64 18.27
N GLY A 91 -17.15 10.99 17.00
CA GLY A 91 -18.31 10.66 16.17
C GLY A 91 -19.51 11.62 16.30
N SER A 92 -19.45 12.68 17.10
CA SER A 92 -20.52 13.65 17.26
C SER A 92 -20.76 14.56 16.04
N GLY A 93 -19.95 14.46 14.98
CA GLY A 93 -20.12 15.24 13.74
C GLY A 93 -19.19 16.47 13.61
N LYS A 94 -18.22 16.70 14.49
CA LYS A 94 -17.34 17.89 14.48
C LYS A 94 -16.56 18.06 13.16
N SER A 95 -15.85 17.06 12.70
CA SER A 95 -15.11 17.10 11.43
C SER A 95 -16.05 17.16 10.21
N THR A 96 -17.30 16.70 10.36
CA THR A 96 -18.33 16.84 9.33
C THR A 96 -18.69 18.30 9.09
N VAL A 97 -18.70 19.14 10.12
CA VAL A 97 -18.93 20.59 9.99
C VAL A 97 -17.87 21.22 9.09
N ILE A 98 -16.60 20.88 9.28
CA ILE A 98 -15.49 21.34 8.41
C ILE A 98 -15.68 20.85 6.97
N ALA A 99 -16.06 19.57 6.78
CA ALA A 99 -16.29 19.00 5.46
C ALA A 99 -17.44 19.69 4.71
N LEU A 100 -18.47 20.13 5.42
CA LEU A 100 -19.61 20.88 4.85
C LEU A 100 -19.24 22.33 4.51
N ILE A 101 -18.45 23.04 5.33
CA ILE A 101 -17.93 24.38 5.01
C ILE A 101 -17.05 24.34 3.75
N GLN A 102 -16.21 23.31 3.60
CA GLN A 102 -15.41 23.08 2.40
C GLN A 102 -16.26 22.65 1.19
N ARG A 103 -17.55 22.39 1.42
CA ARG A 103 -18.47 21.85 0.43
C ARG A 103 -17.90 20.60 -0.25
N PHE A 104 -17.39 19.63 0.55
CA PHE A 104 -17.11 18.29 0.05
C PHE A 104 -18.38 17.48 -0.12
N TYR A 105 -19.42 17.85 0.62
CA TYR A 105 -20.77 17.29 0.58
C TYR A 105 -21.78 18.44 0.65
N ASP A 106 -22.95 18.24 0.09
CA ASP A 106 -24.10 19.14 0.27
C ASP A 106 -25.00 18.63 1.40
N THR A 107 -25.73 19.54 2.05
CA THR A 107 -26.66 19.23 3.14
C THR A 107 -27.91 18.51 2.62
N ASN A 108 -28.45 17.56 3.38
CA ASN A 108 -29.75 16.92 3.08
C ASN A 108 -30.91 17.86 3.31
N ALA A 109 -30.83 18.69 4.36
CA ALA A 109 -31.81 19.77 4.67
C ALA A 109 -31.07 20.90 5.39
N GLY A 110 -31.70 22.08 5.40
CA GLY A 110 -31.11 23.31 5.93
C GLY A 110 -30.12 23.96 4.98
N VAL A 111 -29.54 25.08 5.38
CA VAL A 111 -28.65 25.89 4.56
C VAL A 111 -27.39 26.29 5.34
N ILE A 112 -26.28 26.42 4.61
CA ILE A 112 -25.04 26.99 5.13
C ILE A 112 -24.78 28.26 4.36
N CYS A 113 -24.59 29.38 5.08
CA CYS A 113 -24.32 30.68 4.49
C CYS A 113 -22.95 31.20 4.85
N ILE A 114 -22.33 31.92 3.93
CA ILE A 114 -21.10 32.69 4.15
C ILE A 114 -21.41 34.14 3.79
N ASP A 115 -21.23 35.06 4.75
CA ASP A 115 -21.62 36.48 4.63
C ASP A 115 -23.07 36.60 4.13
N SER A 116 -24.00 35.84 4.69
CA SER A 116 -25.42 35.77 4.37
C SER A 116 -25.78 35.21 2.98
N VAL A 117 -24.78 34.70 2.20
CA VAL A 117 -25.00 34.07 0.90
C VAL A 117 -24.86 32.56 1.02
N GLU A 118 -25.80 31.80 0.47
CA GLU A 118 -25.80 30.34 0.52
C GLU A 118 -24.55 29.76 -0.19
N ILE A 119 -23.90 28.85 0.47
CA ILE A 119 -22.63 28.24 -0.01
C ILE A 119 -22.80 27.53 -1.36
N LYS A 120 -23.99 27.00 -1.68
CA LYS A 120 -24.30 26.33 -2.95
C LYS A 120 -24.31 27.30 -4.13
N SER A 121 -24.63 28.56 -3.91
CA SER A 121 -24.66 29.61 -4.94
C SER A 121 -23.32 30.24 -5.21
N LEU A 122 -22.32 30.04 -4.31
CA LEU A 122 -20.99 30.63 -4.46
C LEU A 122 -20.13 29.80 -5.43
N GLN A 123 -19.27 30.49 -6.20
CA GLN A 123 -18.26 29.85 -7.02
C GLN A 123 -17.25 29.07 -6.14
N LEU A 124 -17.26 27.74 -6.23
CA LEU A 124 -16.55 26.87 -5.29
C LEU A 124 -15.03 27.06 -5.32
N LYS A 125 -14.43 27.26 -6.50
CA LYS A 125 -13.01 27.52 -6.66
C LYS A 125 -12.57 28.81 -5.96
N TRP A 126 -13.36 29.90 -6.12
CA TRP A 126 -13.13 31.17 -5.44
C TRP A 126 -13.26 31.00 -3.93
N LEU A 127 -14.33 30.35 -3.47
CA LEU A 127 -14.60 30.10 -2.06
C LEU A 127 -13.47 29.33 -1.38
N ARG A 128 -13.07 28.19 -1.94
CA ARG A 128 -11.94 27.40 -1.43
C ARG A 128 -10.62 28.17 -1.51
N GLY A 129 -10.50 29.13 -2.43
CA GLY A 129 -9.39 30.10 -2.51
C GLY A 129 -9.30 31.00 -1.28
N LYS A 130 -10.39 31.29 -0.59
CA LYS A 130 -10.47 32.13 0.62
C LYS A 130 -10.40 31.32 1.93
N MET A 131 -10.33 30.00 1.84
CA MET A 131 -10.26 29.08 2.99
C MET A 131 -8.90 28.43 3.08
N GLY A 132 -8.39 28.25 4.30
CA GLY A 132 -7.24 27.44 4.64
C GLY A 132 -7.69 26.20 5.42
N LEU A 133 -7.20 25.03 5.08
CA LEU A 133 -7.46 23.77 5.80
C LEU A 133 -6.17 23.19 6.35
N VAL A 134 -6.17 22.86 7.64
CA VAL A 134 -5.17 22.02 8.30
C VAL A 134 -5.90 20.79 8.83
N SER A 135 -5.67 19.65 8.20
CA SER A 135 -6.33 18.38 8.54
C SER A 135 -5.57 17.60 9.60
N GLN A 136 -6.25 16.64 10.23
CA GLN A 136 -5.66 15.71 11.19
C GLN A 136 -4.52 14.88 10.56
N GLU A 137 -4.76 14.30 9.37
CA GLU A 137 -3.74 13.63 8.58
C GLU A 137 -3.11 14.60 7.58
N ASN A 138 -1.86 14.99 7.82
CA ASN A 138 -1.15 15.89 6.92
C ASN A 138 -0.44 15.14 5.82
N ALA A 139 -1.16 14.90 4.75
CA ALA A 139 -0.58 14.36 3.56
C ALA A 139 0.30 15.41 2.85
N LEU A 140 1.55 15.03 2.61
CA LEU A 140 2.49 15.77 1.81
C LEU A 140 2.78 14.99 0.52
N PHE A 141 3.01 15.72 -0.56
CA PHE A 141 3.36 15.14 -1.87
C PHE A 141 4.85 14.78 -1.92
N GLY A 142 5.24 13.74 -2.63
CA GLY A 142 6.62 13.27 -2.80
C GLY A 142 7.56 14.23 -3.55
N THR A 143 7.25 15.50 -3.55
CA THR A 143 7.99 16.60 -4.14
C THR A 143 8.87 17.32 -3.11
N SER A 144 9.47 18.49 -3.47
CA SER A 144 10.24 19.29 -2.53
C SER A 144 9.35 19.96 -1.47
N ILE A 145 9.95 20.39 -0.35
CA ILE A 145 9.24 21.16 0.71
C ILE A 145 8.65 22.45 0.12
N LYS A 146 9.42 23.16 -0.70
CA LYS A 146 8.98 24.37 -1.42
C LYS A 146 7.72 24.09 -2.22
N GLU A 147 7.73 23.06 -3.07
CA GLU A 147 6.56 22.71 -3.89
C GLU A 147 5.36 22.35 -3.04
N ASN A 148 5.55 21.64 -1.91
CA ASN A 148 4.49 21.32 -0.98
C ASN A 148 3.83 22.58 -0.37
N ILE A 149 4.60 23.59 -0.02
CA ILE A 149 4.06 24.88 0.46
C ILE A 149 3.36 25.62 -0.70
N MET A 150 3.96 25.62 -1.89
CA MET A 150 3.40 26.26 -3.09
C MET A 150 2.10 25.60 -3.62
N PHE A 151 1.72 24.41 -3.14
CA PHE A 151 0.37 23.87 -3.42
C PHE A 151 -0.74 24.78 -2.84
N GLY A 152 -0.45 25.56 -1.81
CA GLY A 152 -1.39 26.57 -1.29
C GLY A 152 -1.61 27.74 -2.25
N LYS A 153 -0.55 28.22 -2.93
CA LYS A 153 -0.58 29.33 -3.89
C LYS A 153 0.41 29.06 -5.00
N VAL A 154 -0.07 28.66 -6.18
CA VAL A 154 0.77 28.19 -7.30
C VAL A 154 1.79 29.25 -7.80
N ALA A 155 1.40 30.52 -7.79
CA ALA A 155 2.25 31.64 -8.24
C ALA A 155 3.00 32.33 -7.07
N ALA A 156 3.27 31.60 -5.96
CA ALA A 156 3.99 32.16 -4.84
C ALA A 156 5.47 32.41 -5.14
N THR A 157 6.01 33.53 -4.67
CA THR A 157 7.44 33.81 -4.73
C THR A 157 8.18 33.05 -3.61
N MET A 158 9.50 32.92 -3.74
CA MET A 158 10.29 32.27 -2.70
C MET A 158 10.20 33.02 -1.36
N ASP A 159 10.14 34.33 -1.39
CA ASP A 159 10.00 35.16 -0.19
C ASP A 159 8.66 34.91 0.53
N GLU A 160 7.56 34.75 -0.23
CA GLU A 160 6.26 34.35 0.33
C GLU A 160 6.31 32.94 0.96
N VAL A 161 7.02 32.01 0.33
CA VAL A 161 7.23 30.66 0.87
C VAL A 161 8.00 30.71 2.18
N VAL A 162 9.08 31.48 2.25
CA VAL A 162 9.89 31.66 3.46
C VAL A 162 9.08 32.35 4.57
N ALA A 163 8.33 33.40 4.25
CA ALA A 163 7.45 34.09 5.19
C ALA A 163 6.38 33.15 5.79
N ALA A 164 5.72 32.36 4.95
CA ALA A 164 4.76 31.38 5.42
C ALA A 164 5.41 30.28 6.29
N ALA A 165 6.62 29.85 5.95
CA ALA A 165 7.36 28.88 6.74
C ALA A 165 7.83 29.44 8.08
N MET A 166 8.18 30.73 8.16
CA MET A 166 8.52 31.43 9.40
C MET A 166 7.30 31.51 10.33
N THR A 167 6.16 31.94 9.83
CA THR A 167 4.91 32.00 10.59
C THR A 167 4.48 30.62 11.11
N ALA A 168 4.75 29.57 10.34
CA ALA A 168 4.47 28.18 10.74
C ALA A 168 5.57 27.53 11.61
N ASN A 169 6.55 28.28 12.11
CA ASN A 169 7.72 27.76 12.82
C ASN A 169 8.46 26.64 12.06
N ALA A 170 8.41 26.65 10.74
CA ALA A 170 9.01 25.60 9.90
C ALA A 170 10.39 25.97 9.37
N HIS A 171 10.69 27.25 9.21
CA HIS A 171 11.92 27.75 8.57
C HIS A 171 13.20 27.16 9.17
N ASN A 172 13.31 27.14 10.50
CA ASN A 172 14.53 26.73 11.21
C ASN A 172 14.89 25.26 10.95
N PHE A 173 13.92 24.35 10.95
CA PHE A 173 14.22 22.94 10.67
C PHE A 173 14.45 22.72 9.18
N ILE A 174 13.78 23.48 8.29
CA ILE A 174 13.96 23.35 6.84
C ILE A 174 15.38 23.73 6.45
N THR A 175 15.91 24.82 6.99
CA THR A 175 17.28 25.28 6.71
C THR A 175 18.37 24.35 7.25
N GLN A 176 18.06 23.52 8.25
CA GLN A 176 18.96 22.48 8.76
C GLN A 176 19.03 21.22 7.88
N LEU A 177 18.11 21.05 6.93
CA LEU A 177 18.13 19.92 6.00
C LEU A 177 19.21 20.14 4.92
N PRO A 178 19.81 19.06 4.38
CA PRO A 178 20.93 19.16 3.44
C PRO A 178 20.66 20.01 2.20
N GLU A 179 19.44 19.95 1.66
CA GLU A 179 19.00 20.70 0.47
C GLU A 179 18.02 21.83 0.82
N GLY A 180 17.80 22.13 2.10
CA GLY A 180 16.90 23.16 2.57
C GLY A 180 15.47 22.99 2.00
N TYR A 181 14.95 24.05 1.38
CA TYR A 181 13.61 24.04 0.78
C TYR A 181 13.45 23.11 -0.44
N GLU A 182 14.53 22.77 -1.13
CA GLU A 182 14.51 21.84 -2.27
C GLU A 182 14.60 20.37 -1.84
N THR A 183 14.69 20.10 -0.53
CA THR A 183 14.72 18.73 0.01
C THR A 183 13.45 17.97 -0.42
N LYS A 184 13.63 16.85 -1.11
CA LYS A 184 12.56 15.92 -1.46
C LYS A 184 12.18 15.09 -0.26
N ILE A 185 10.91 15.07 0.08
CA ILE A 185 10.42 14.47 1.33
C ILE A 185 9.96 13.02 1.21
N GLY A 186 10.09 12.42 0.01
CA GLY A 186 9.65 11.05 -0.24
C GLY A 186 8.11 10.88 -0.21
N GLU A 187 7.65 9.68 -0.50
CA GLU A 187 6.22 9.37 -0.48
C GLU A 187 5.64 9.65 0.92
N ARG A 188 4.52 10.40 0.96
CA ARG A 188 3.81 10.78 2.20
C ARG A 188 4.70 11.47 3.25
N GLY A 189 5.80 12.08 2.85
CA GLY A 189 6.71 12.74 3.79
C GLY A 189 7.40 11.78 4.76
N ALA A 190 7.72 10.56 4.34
CA ALA A 190 8.30 9.52 5.20
C ALA A 190 9.59 9.94 5.92
N LEU A 191 10.28 10.97 5.41
CA LEU A 191 11.52 11.48 6.00
C LEU A 191 11.32 12.48 7.15
N LEU A 192 10.08 12.96 7.38
CA LEU A 192 9.77 14.02 8.35
C LEU A 192 9.02 13.48 9.57
N SER A 193 9.23 14.11 10.73
CA SER A 193 8.44 13.82 11.93
C SER A 193 6.99 14.34 11.79
N GLY A 194 6.05 13.83 12.60
CA GLY A 194 4.66 14.28 12.62
C GLY A 194 4.53 15.80 12.79
N GLY A 195 5.23 16.37 13.76
CA GLY A 195 5.22 17.82 14.00
C GLY A 195 5.87 18.65 12.88
N GLN A 196 6.86 18.11 12.16
CA GLN A 196 7.43 18.76 10.98
C GLN A 196 6.44 18.77 9.81
N LYS A 197 5.78 17.66 9.55
CA LYS A 197 4.71 17.58 8.53
C LYS A 197 3.58 18.58 8.82
N GLN A 198 3.17 18.67 10.09
CA GLN A 198 2.12 19.59 10.53
C GLN A 198 2.49 21.04 10.24
N ARG A 199 3.70 21.47 10.58
CA ARG A 199 4.19 22.83 10.34
C ARG A 199 4.26 23.16 8.85
N ILE A 200 4.66 22.22 8.00
CA ILE A 200 4.59 22.40 6.54
C ILE A 200 3.13 22.55 6.05
N ALA A 201 2.20 21.75 6.60
CA ALA A 201 0.78 21.86 6.26
C ALA A 201 0.16 23.20 6.71
N ILE A 202 0.58 23.72 7.88
CA ILE A 202 0.21 25.06 8.35
C ILE A 202 0.78 26.12 7.38
N ALA A 203 2.05 26.05 7.00
CA ALA A 203 2.67 26.96 6.03
C ALA A 203 1.90 26.95 4.68
N ARG A 204 1.51 25.75 4.19
CA ARG A 204 0.70 25.58 2.98
C ARG A 204 -0.68 26.23 3.09
N ALA A 205 -1.31 26.19 4.28
CA ALA A 205 -2.59 26.85 4.51
C ALA A 205 -2.45 28.37 4.58
N ILE A 206 -1.41 28.90 5.25
CA ILE A 206 -1.18 30.34 5.48
C ILE A 206 -0.77 31.07 4.21
N ILE A 207 0.03 30.48 3.33
CA ILE A 207 0.54 31.14 2.10
C ILE A 207 -0.59 31.66 1.21
N LYS A 208 -1.79 31.09 1.33
CA LYS A 208 -3.04 31.52 0.66
C LYS A 208 -3.58 32.81 1.22
N ASN A 209 -3.15 33.24 2.40
CA ASN A 209 -3.75 34.30 3.21
C ASN A 209 -5.29 34.16 3.32
N PRO A 210 -5.77 33.04 3.90
CA PRO A 210 -7.19 32.74 3.96
C PRO A 210 -7.93 33.69 4.92
N VAL A 211 -9.19 34.00 4.59
CA VAL A 211 -10.11 34.74 5.48
C VAL A 211 -10.71 33.79 6.52
N ILE A 212 -10.99 32.53 6.11
CA ILE A 212 -11.53 31.47 6.97
C ILE A 212 -10.46 30.38 7.14
N LEU A 213 -10.13 30.05 8.37
CA LEU A 213 -9.17 28.99 8.71
C LEU A 213 -9.89 27.83 9.40
N LEU A 214 -9.71 26.64 8.85
CA LEU A 214 -10.34 25.41 9.34
C LEU A 214 -9.25 24.48 9.89
N LEU A 215 -9.34 24.15 11.19
CA LEU A 215 -8.36 23.35 11.92
C LEU A 215 -9.04 22.07 12.44
N ASP A 216 -8.72 20.93 11.86
CA ASP A 216 -9.28 19.62 12.23
C ASP A 216 -8.26 18.82 13.02
N GLU A 217 -8.37 18.84 14.36
CA GLU A 217 -7.48 18.12 15.29
C GLU A 217 -5.97 18.31 15.01
N ALA A 218 -5.57 19.54 14.69
CA ALA A 218 -4.25 19.86 14.19
C ALA A 218 -3.09 19.56 15.18
N THR A 219 -3.34 19.28 16.45
CA THR A 219 -2.34 18.93 17.47
C THR A 219 -2.47 17.51 18.00
N SER A 220 -3.39 16.70 17.45
CA SER A 220 -3.56 15.31 17.88
C SER A 220 -2.32 14.46 17.51
N ALA A 221 -1.98 13.47 18.34
CA ALA A 221 -0.88 12.53 18.10
C ALA A 221 0.54 13.13 17.99
N LEU A 222 0.77 14.32 18.60
CA LEU A 222 2.09 14.94 18.68
C LEU A 222 2.69 14.76 20.09
N ASP A 223 4.03 14.65 20.13
CA ASP A 223 4.76 14.75 21.38
C ASP A 223 4.71 16.18 21.96
N SER A 224 4.82 16.35 23.28
CA SER A 224 4.61 17.64 23.96
C SER A 224 5.49 18.78 23.44
N GLU A 225 6.74 18.51 23.05
CA GLU A 225 7.64 19.53 22.49
C GLU A 225 7.19 19.96 21.08
N SER A 226 6.87 18.99 20.21
CA SER A 226 6.33 19.26 18.87
C SER A 226 4.96 19.93 18.96
N GLU A 227 4.14 19.56 19.92
CA GLU A 227 2.83 20.16 20.18
C GLU A 227 2.94 21.64 20.50
N THR A 228 3.83 22.01 21.42
CA THR A 228 4.07 23.43 21.78
C THR A 228 4.49 24.25 20.57
N LEU A 229 5.40 23.73 19.74
CA LEU A 229 5.85 24.41 18.52
C LEU A 229 4.73 24.55 17.48
N VAL A 230 3.87 23.54 17.33
CA VAL A 230 2.71 23.58 16.42
C VAL A 230 1.63 24.50 16.96
N GLN A 231 1.35 24.49 18.29
CA GLN A 231 0.38 25.39 18.91
C GLN A 231 0.79 26.85 18.72
N ASN A 232 2.05 27.20 18.95
CA ASN A 232 2.55 28.56 18.72
C ASN A 232 2.40 28.98 17.23
N ALA A 233 2.59 28.05 16.30
CA ALA A 233 2.37 28.31 14.87
C ALA A 233 0.88 28.50 14.56
N LEU A 234 0.00 27.74 15.18
CA LEU A 234 -1.45 27.89 15.04
C LEU A 234 -1.96 29.22 15.63
N ASP A 235 -1.47 29.59 16.81
CA ASP A 235 -1.85 30.86 17.46
C ASP A 235 -1.46 32.07 16.59
N GLN A 236 -0.30 32.03 15.94
CA GLN A 236 0.07 33.03 14.93
C GLN A 236 -0.80 32.97 13.66
N ALA A 237 -1.20 31.77 13.25
CA ALA A 237 -2.01 31.58 12.05
C ALA A 237 -3.48 32.06 12.23
N ILE A 238 -4.00 32.06 13.46
CA ILE A 238 -5.38 32.43 13.80
C ILE A 238 -5.59 33.96 13.75
N VAL A 239 -4.57 34.74 14.06
CA VAL A 239 -4.67 36.20 14.21
C VAL A 239 -5.31 36.87 12.98
N GLY A 240 -6.46 37.59 13.21
CA GLY A 240 -7.16 38.33 12.18
C GLY A 240 -7.97 37.50 11.20
N ARG A 241 -8.26 36.23 11.51
CA ARG A 241 -9.01 35.31 10.65
C ARG A 241 -10.22 34.73 11.38
N THR A 242 -11.29 34.45 10.64
CA THR A 242 -12.40 33.64 11.17
C THR A 242 -11.93 32.19 11.26
N THR A 243 -11.88 31.63 12.47
CA THR A 243 -11.28 30.33 12.67
C THR A 243 -12.27 29.35 13.28
N LEU A 244 -12.38 28.17 12.70
CA LEU A 244 -13.09 27.04 13.29
C LEU A 244 -12.10 25.96 13.68
N VAL A 245 -12.06 25.64 14.97
CA VAL A 245 -11.15 24.66 15.56
C VAL A 245 -11.93 23.44 16.04
N VAL A 246 -11.61 22.27 15.54
CA VAL A 246 -12.04 21.01 16.14
C VAL A 246 -10.91 20.54 17.04
N ALA A 247 -11.14 20.47 18.35
CA ALA A 247 -10.11 20.11 19.30
C ALA A 247 -10.63 19.11 20.34
N HIS A 248 -9.74 18.22 20.78
CA HIS A 248 -9.96 17.29 21.88
C HIS A 248 -9.24 17.73 23.18
N LYS A 249 -8.31 18.68 23.10
CA LYS A 249 -7.55 19.17 24.23
C LYS A 249 -8.07 20.53 24.73
N LEU A 250 -8.22 20.63 26.04
CA LEU A 250 -8.72 21.84 26.71
C LEU A 250 -7.80 23.05 26.49
N SER A 251 -6.47 22.84 26.40
CA SER A 251 -5.49 23.90 26.17
C SER A 251 -5.73 24.64 24.84
N THR A 252 -6.13 23.92 23.81
CA THR A 252 -6.44 24.49 22.48
C THR A 252 -7.80 25.21 22.45
N VAL A 253 -8.73 24.79 23.32
CA VAL A 253 -10.13 25.29 23.34
C VAL A 253 -10.28 26.52 24.25
N ARG A 254 -9.50 26.60 25.31
CA ARG A 254 -9.62 27.62 26.37
C ARG A 254 -9.53 29.06 25.85
N ASN A 255 -8.71 29.28 24.83
CA ASN A 255 -8.46 30.60 24.26
C ASN A 255 -9.40 30.95 23.09
N ALA A 256 -10.41 30.09 22.78
CA ALA A 256 -11.39 30.39 21.76
C ALA A 256 -12.42 31.43 22.28
N ASP A 257 -12.85 32.34 21.39
CA ASP A 257 -13.86 33.33 21.70
C ASP A 257 -15.21 32.70 22.03
N LEU A 258 -15.53 31.59 21.35
CA LEU A 258 -16.78 30.86 21.54
C LEU A 258 -16.51 29.36 21.48
N ILE A 259 -17.14 28.62 22.38
CA ILE A 259 -17.05 27.16 22.46
C ILE A 259 -18.46 26.60 22.20
N ALA A 260 -18.59 25.70 21.23
CA ALA A 260 -19.79 24.98 20.92
C ALA A 260 -19.63 23.48 21.25
N VAL A 261 -20.43 22.97 22.15
CA VAL A 261 -20.47 21.57 22.52
C VAL A 261 -21.43 20.82 21.62
N VAL A 262 -20.87 19.88 20.83
CA VAL A 262 -21.65 19.08 19.89
C VAL A 262 -21.97 17.72 20.52
N ASN A 263 -23.23 17.41 20.65
CA ASN A 263 -23.74 16.14 21.16
C ASN A 263 -24.81 15.57 20.21
N ASN A 264 -24.62 14.33 19.75
CA ASN A 264 -25.55 13.64 18.85
C ASN A 264 -25.94 14.48 17.61
N GLY A 265 -25.00 15.22 17.05
CA GLY A 265 -25.21 16.02 15.84
C GLY A 265 -25.93 17.36 16.06
N CYS A 266 -26.22 17.78 17.33
CA CYS A 266 -26.79 19.06 17.71
C CYS A 266 -25.81 19.84 18.60
N ILE A 267 -25.98 21.16 18.69
CA ILE A 267 -25.29 21.99 19.68
C ILE A 267 -26.08 21.95 20.98
N SER A 268 -25.45 21.41 22.02
CA SER A 268 -26.04 21.31 23.36
C SER A 268 -25.76 22.54 24.23
N GLU A 269 -24.55 23.10 24.10
CA GLU A 269 -24.10 24.25 24.87
C GLU A 269 -23.28 25.19 23.99
N LEU A 270 -23.41 26.48 24.22
CA LEU A 270 -22.68 27.52 23.51
C LEU A 270 -22.34 28.66 24.50
N GLY A 271 -21.07 29.11 24.49
CA GLY A 271 -20.59 30.18 25.35
C GLY A 271 -19.08 30.26 25.40
N SER A 272 -18.55 31.23 26.15
CA SER A 272 -17.12 31.32 26.49
C SER A 272 -16.70 30.23 27.48
N HIS A 273 -15.42 30.03 27.64
CA HIS A 273 -14.87 29.05 28.62
C HIS A 273 -15.43 29.29 30.03
N ASN A 274 -15.44 30.55 30.51
CA ASN A 274 -15.89 30.91 31.85
C ASN A 274 -17.39 30.69 32.02
N GLU A 275 -18.20 31.13 31.05
CA GLU A 275 -19.66 30.94 31.08
C GLU A 275 -20.07 29.46 31.08
N LEU A 276 -19.37 28.62 30.29
CA LEU A 276 -19.67 27.19 30.24
C LEU A 276 -19.18 26.43 31.50
N MET A 277 -18.13 26.92 32.12
CA MET A 277 -17.69 26.39 33.44
C MET A 277 -18.69 26.73 34.56
N GLU A 278 -19.25 27.94 34.58
CA GLU A 278 -20.29 28.37 35.55
C GLU A 278 -21.61 27.61 35.39
N LYS A 279 -22.00 27.26 34.13
CA LYS A 279 -23.20 26.47 33.84
C LYS A 279 -23.17 25.02 34.35
N ASP A 280 -22.01 24.52 34.74
CA ASP A 280 -21.76 23.14 35.23
C ASP A 280 -22.39 22.04 34.32
N GLY A 281 -22.42 22.28 33.03
CA GLY A 281 -23.02 21.43 32.04
C GLY A 281 -22.08 20.33 31.47
N GLN A 282 -22.31 19.91 30.24
CA GLN A 282 -21.46 18.90 29.58
C GLN A 282 -20.02 19.39 29.37
N TYR A 283 -19.82 20.66 29.02
CA TYR A 283 -18.51 21.27 28.91
C TYR A 283 -17.75 21.23 30.22
N ALA A 284 -18.39 21.69 31.31
CA ALA A 284 -17.79 21.70 32.64
C ALA A 284 -17.42 20.29 33.10
N ARG A 285 -18.22 19.27 32.79
CA ARG A 285 -17.91 17.87 33.08
C ARG A 285 -16.70 17.39 32.27
N LEU A 286 -16.61 17.68 30.96
CA LEU A 286 -15.47 17.37 30.12
C LEU A 286 -14.21 18.10 30.60
N ALA A 287 -14.33 19.37 30.97
CA ALA A 287 -13.25 20.18 31.51
C ALA A 287 -12.80 19.68 32.89
N LYS A 288 -13.74 19.33 33.80
CA LYS A 288 -13.44 18.76 35.11
C LYS A 288 -12.78 17.38 34.98
N LEU A 289 -13.23 16.54 34.07
CA LEU A 289 -12.58 15.28 33.78
C LEU A 289 -11.13 15.49 33.30
N GLN A 290 -10.89 16.45 32.40
CA GLN A 290 -9.52 16.78 31.98
C GLN A 290 -8.72 17.49 33.07
N SER A 291 -9.32 18.34 33.93
CA SER A 291 -8.67 19.06 35.02
C SER A 291 -8.50 18.20 36.28
N GLN A 292 -9.40 17.27 36.57
CA GLN A 292 -9.20 16.27 37.64
C GLN A 292 -7.96 15.41 37.34
N PHE A 293 -7.70 15.13 36.09
CA PHE A 293 -6.44 14.53 35.67
C PHE A 293 -5.23 15.44 35.92
N ILE A 294 -5.38 16.76 35.99
CA ILE A 294 -4.33 17.76 36.26
C ILE A 294 -4.28 18.19 37.75
N SER A 295 -5.42 18.33 38.45
CA SER A 295 -5.51 18.90 39.79
C SER A 295 -5.19 17.96 40.96
N ILE A 296 -5.20 16.66 40.75
CA ILE A 296 -4.66 15.71 41.72
C ILE A 296 -3.14 15.96 41.99
N ASP A 297 -2.47 16.70 41.09
CA ASP A 297 -1.08 17.13 41.25
C ASP A 297 -0.89 18.43 42.08
N GLN A 298 -1.94 19.24 42.30
CA GLN A 298 -1.80 20.55 43.01
C GLN A 298 -2.12 20.52 44.50
N GLU A 299 -2.89 19.57 45.00
CA GLU A 299 -3.27 19.55 46.44
C GLU A 299 -2.18 19.10 47.41
N GLN A 300 -0.98 18.68 46.95
CA GLN A 300 0.15 18.33 47.82
C GLN A 300 1.34 19.30 47.75
N SER A 301 1.17 20.49 47.19
CA SER A 301 2.25 21.48 47.07
C SER A 301 1.91 22.86 47.66
N ALA A 302 1.39 22.91 48.89
CA ALA A 302 1.27 24.18 49.62
C ALA A 302 2.42 24.30 50.59
N GLU A 303 3.57 24.89 50.16
CA GLU A 303 4.48 25.68 51.01
C GLU A 303 5.38 26.61 50.17
N PRO A 304 5.97 27.71 50.73
CA PRO A 304 5.80 29.04 50.16
C PRO A 304 6.96 29.50 49.26
N ARG A 305 6.60 30.42 48.38
CA ARG A 305 7.52 31.14 47.47
C ARG A 305 8.62 31.89 48.22
N ILE A 306 9.89 31.64 47.82
CA ILE A 306 10.96 32.61 47.94
C ILE A 306 11.48 32.92 46.53
N SER A 307 11.33 34.19 46.20
CA SER A 307 11.80 34.81 44.97
C SER A 307 13.35 34.92 44.97
N SER A 308 14.02 34.51 43.91
CA SER A 308 15.28 35.15 43.54
C SER A 308 15.54 35.02 42.03
N VAL A 309 15.59 36.15 41.40
CA VAL A 309 16.02 36.46 40.04
C VAL A 309 17.53 36.15 39.92
N ALA A 310 17.89 35.34 38.92
CA ALA A 310 19.23 35.46 38.35
C ALA A 310 19.17 34.99 36.87
N ARG A 311 19.34 35.97 35.97
CA ARG A 311 19.70 35.75 34.58
C ARG A 311 21.12 35.18 34.52
N SER A 312 21.31 34.10 33.76
CA SER A 312 22.60 33.87 33.12
C SER A 312 22.41 33.17 31.77
N SER A 313 22.61 33.89 30.74
CA SER A 313 22.84 33.44 29.36
C SER A 313 24.16 32.64 29.33
N ALA A 314 24.09 31.36 29.03
CA ALA A 314 25.29 30.60 28.66
C ALA A 314 25.03 29.91 27.31
N GLY A 315 25.93 30.23 26.40
CA GLY A 315 25.87 29.80 24.99
C GLY A 315 25.87 28.29 24.81
N MET A 316 25.03 27.88 23.90
CA MET A 316 24.98 26.53 23.39
C MET A 316 26.21 26.29 22.48
N ARG A 317 27.21 25.59 23.02
CA ARG A 317 28.29 25.03 22.19
C ARG A 317 27.74 23.83 21.46
N SER A 318 27.74 23.94 20.13
CA SER A 318 27.54 22.81 19.21
C SER A 318 28.61 21.75 19.45
N SER A 319 28.20 20.59 19.92
CA SER A 319 29.05 19.40 19.93
C SER A 319 29.29 18.92 18.51
N PRO A 320 30.52 18.53 18.15
CA PRO A 320 30.83 18.06 16.79
C PRO A 320 30.13 16.70 16.52
N ALA A 321 29.59 16.57 15.33
CA ALA A 321 29.08 15.31 14.82
C ALA A 321 30.18 14.24 14.91
N VAL A 322 29.94 13.22 15.72
CA VAL A 322 30.81 12.04 15.79
C VAL A 322 30.62 11.29 14.47
N THR A 323 31.60 11.42 13.59
CA THR A 323 31.76 10.62 12.38
C THR A 323 32.09 9.19 12.84
N VAL A 324 31.07 8.34 12.91
CA VAL A 324 31.27 6.92 13.19
C VAL A 324 31.81 6.26 11.93
N SER A 325 33.03 5.79 12.00
CA SER A 325 33.69 5.02 10.93
C SER A 325 32.85 3.78 10.55
N PRO A 326 32.82 3.39 9.23
CA PRO A 326 31.97 2.29 8.74
C PRO A 326 32.57 0.90 9.02
N LEU A 327 33.03 0.62 10.24
CA LEU A 327 33.80 -0.58 10.54
C LEU A 327 33.07 -1.71 11.27
N LEU A 328 31.73 -1.63 11.43
CA LEU A 328 30.99 -2.62 12.23
C LEU A 328 29.83 -3.33 11.52
N ILE A 329 29.72 -3.24 10.20
CA ILE A 329 28.75 -4.04 9.42
C ILE A 329 29.53 -4.91 8.42
N LYS A 330 30.37 -5.80 8.94
CA LYS A 330 31.11 -6.75 8.07
C LYS A 330 30.52 -8.15 8.04
N ASP A 331 29.47 -8.43 8.83
CA ASP A 331 28.86 -9.78 8.87
C ASP A 331 27.32 -9.80 8.82
N SER A 332 26.68 -8.82 8.20
CA SER A 332 25.38 -9.13 7.66
C SER A 332 25.59 -9.71 6.26
N PRO A 333 25.19 -10.94 5.98
CA PRO A 333 25.25 -11.45 4.63
C PRO A 333 24.33 -10.59 3.77
N ARG A 334 24.91 -9.69 2.98
CA ARG A 334 24.23 -9.21 1.77
C ARG A 334 23.93 -10.47 0.97
N LEU A 335 22.70 -10.94 1.07
CA LEU A 335 22.15 -12.01 0.24
C LEU A 335 21.99 -11.52 -1.21
N THR A 336 23.11 -11.17 -1.82
CA THR A 336 23.29 -11.22 -3.25
C THR A 336 24.30 -12.32 -3.53
N SER A 337 24.03 -13.54 -3.07
CA SER A 337 24.50 -14.70 -3.80
C SER A 337 23.67 -14.75 -5.08
N PRO A 338 24.24 -14.71 -6.27
CA PRO A 338 23.52 -15.07 -7.46
C PRO A 338 23.17 -16.55 -7.29
N HIS A 339 21.96 -16.83 -6.79
CA HIS A 339 21.43 -18.17 -6.92
C HIS A 339 21.43 -18.47 -8.41
N PRO A 340 21.98 -19.63 -8.84
CA PRO A 340 21.91 -20.02 -10.23
C PRO A 340 20.45 -19.88 -10.68
N PRO A 341 20.19 -19.37 -11.89
CA PRO A 341 18.83 -19.15 -12.36
C PRO A 341 18.02 -20.41 -12.10
N PRO A 342 16.85 -20.31 -11.45
CA PRO A 342 16.11 -21.49 -11.04
C PRO A 342 15.83 -22.34 -12.27
N SER A 343 16.28 -23.59 -12.24
CA SER A 343 16.14 -24.51 -13.35
C SER A 343 14.66 -24.70 -13.65
N PHE A 344 14.26 -24.53 -14.91
CA PHE A 344 12.91 -24.83 -15.39
C PHE A 344 12.47 -26.25 -15.02
N SER A 345 13.44 -27.17 -14.86
CA SER A 345 13.18 -28.53 -14.37
C SER A 345 12.58 -28.57 -12.98
N ARG A 346 12.93 -27.62 -12.10
CA ARG A 346 12.37 -27.52 -10.75
C ARG A 346 10.91 -27.07 -10.77
N LEU A 347 10.54 -26.20 -11.71
CA LEU A 347 9.13 -25.83 -11.92
C LEU A 347 8.32 -27.03 -12.42
N LEU A 348 8.89 -27.83 -13.33
CA LEU A 348 8.28 -29.07 -13.80
C LEU A 348 8.13 -30.12 -12.69
N SER A 349 9.07 -30.19 -11.75
CA SER A 349 8.99 -31.13 -10.62
C SER A 349 7.81 -30.81 -9.71
N LEU A 350 7.38 -29.56 -9.58
CA LEU A 350 6.19 -29.17 -8.86
C LEU A 350 4.89 -29.68 -9.54
N ASN A 351 4.97 -30.08 -10.79
CA ASN A 351 3.87 -30.62 -11.60
C ASN A 351 3.87 -32.16 -11.73
N LEU A 352 4.79 -32.83 -11.05
CA LEU A 352 4.87 -34.29 -11.07
C LEU A 352 3.57 -35.02 -10.72
N PRO A 353 2.71 -34.57 -9.80
CA PRO A 353 1.45 -35.26 -9.53
C PRO A 353 0.51 -35.36 -10.76
N GLU A 354 0.60 -34.39 -11.69
CA GLU A 354 -0.23 -34.33 -12.91
C GLU A 354 0.48 -34.93 -14.15
N TRP A 355 1.45 -35.86 -13.97
CA TRP A 355 2.27 -36.41 -15.06
C TRP A 355 1.47 -37.12 -16.15
N LYS A 356 0.30 -37.77 -15.77
CA LYS A 356 -0.56 -38.48 -16.72
C LYS A 356 -1.16 -37.50 -17.76
N GLN A 357 -1.69 -36.38 -17.28
CA GLN A 357 -2.24 -35.33 -18.12
C GLN A 357 -1.13 -34.69 -18.97
N GLY A 358 0.06 -34.51 -18.39
CA GLY A 358 1.23 -34.03 -19.10
C GLY A 358 1.59 -34.89 -20.32
N ILE A 359 1.64 -36.22 -20.17
CA ILE A 359 1.93 -37.16 -21.27
C ILE A 359 0.85 -37.10 -22.34
N ILE A 360 -0.43 -37.18 -21.95
CA ILE A 360 -1.54 -37.10 -22.92
C ILE A 360 -1.50 -35.78 -23.66
N GLY A 361 -1.25 -34.67 -22.96
CA GLY A 361 -1.11 -33.33 -23.53
C GLY A 361 0.04 -33.25 -24.55
N ILE A 362 1.22 -33.80 -24.22
CA ILE A 362 2.37 -33.82 -25.11
C ILE A 362 2.10 -34.66 -26.35
N LEU A 363 1.56 -35.86 -26.20
CA LEU A 363 1.21 -36.74 -27.34
C LEU A 363 0.17 -36.08 -28.26
N SER A 364 -0.85 -35.45 -27.69
CA SER A 364 -1.84 -34.68 -28.44
C SER A 364 -1.22 -33.49 -29.16
N ALA A 365 -0.26 -32.79 -28.53
CA ALA A 365 0.43 -31.66 -29.16
C ALA A 365 1.32 -32.11 -30.32
N ILE A 366 2.02 -33.26 -30.21
CA ILE A 366 2.82 -33.86 -31.27
C ILE A 366 1.92 -34.27 -32.46
N ALA A 367 0.81 -34.95 -32.16
CA ALA A 367 -0.15 -35.37 -33.19
C ALA A 367 -0.83 -34.18 -33.87
N PHE A 368 -1.21 -33.15 -33.10
CA PHE A 368 -1.78 -31.92 -33.65
C PHE A 368 -0.75 -31.13 -34.47
N GLY A 369 0.53 -31.12 -34.10
CA GLY A 369 1.62 -30.55 -34.87
C GLY A 369 1.77 -31.20 -36.29
N SER A 370 1.47 -32.49 -36.41
CA SER A 370 1.52 -33.18 -37.72
C SER A 370 0.40 -32.77 -38.67
N VAL A 371 -0.72 -32.25 -38.19
CA VAL A 371 -1.87 -31.86 -38.98
C VAL A 371 -1.50 -30.80 -40.04
N GLN A 372 -0.67 -29.82 -39.67
CA GLN A 372 -0.29 -28.72 -40.55
C GLN A 372 0.55 -29.18 -41.77
N PRO A 373 1.64 -29.98 -41.62
CA PRO A 373 2.34 -30.54 -42.77
C PRO A 373 1.51 -31.44 -43.66
N VAL A 374 0.64 -32.28 -43.07
CA VAL A 374 -0.27 -33.15 -43.84
C VAL A 374 -1.28 -32.33 -44.61
N TYR A 375 -1.86 -31.30 -44.03
CA TYR A 375 -2.73 -30.34 -44.70
C TYR A 375 -2.02 -29.66 -45.89
N ALA A 376 -0.76 -29.24 -45.69
CA ALA A 376 0.01 -28.59 -46.76
C ALA A 376 0.36 -29.55 -47.91
N LEU A 377 0.68 -30.81 -47.61
CA LEU A 377 0.88 -31.86 -48.61
C LEU A 377 -0.37 -32.14 -49.40
N THR A 378 -1.52 -32.22 -48.73
CA THR A 378 -2.84 -32.44 -49.31
C THR A 378 -3.23 -31.31 -50.28
N ILE A 379 -2.98 -30.06 -49.94
CA ILE A 379 -3.17 -28.92 -50.84
C ILE A 379 -2.29 -29.04 -52.08
N GLY A 380 -0.97 -29.32 -51.88
CA GLY A 380 -0.06 -29.50 -53.01
C GLY A 380 -0.49 -30.63 -53.95
N GLY A 381 -0.94 -31.74 -53.35
CA GLY A 381 -1.50 -32.86 -54.10
C GLY A 381 -2.81 -32.54 -54.85
N MET A 382 -3.70 -31.78 -54.21
CA MET A 382 -4.95 -31.33 -54.85
C MET A 382 -4.69 -30.41 -56.06
N ILE A 383 -3.74 -29.47 -55.93
CA ILE A 383 -3.33 -28.61 -57.05
C ILE A 383 -2.78 -29.47 -58.18
N SER A 384 -1.98 -30.48 -57.88
CA SER A 384 -1.43 -31.38 -58.90
C SER A 384 -2.50 -32.20 -59.60
N ALA A 385 -3.60 -32.55 -58.94
CA ALA A 385 -4.72 -33.29 -59.50
C ALA A 385 -5.45 -32.54 -60.62
N PHE A 386 -5.47 -31.18 -60.57
CA PHE A 386 -6.05 -30.37 -61.66
C PHE A 386 -5.24 -30.43 -63.00
N TYR A 387 -4.00 -30.91 -62.95
CA TYR A 387 -3.17 -31.11 -64.13
C TYR A 387 -3.21 -32.55 -64.69
N SER A 388 -4.19 -33.36 -64.20
CA SER A 388 -4.35 -34.76 -64.74
C SER A 388 -4.91 -34.76 -66.16
N PRO A 389 -4.42 -35.63 -67.04
CA PRO A 389 -4.80 -35.62 -68.42
C PRO A 389 -6.22 -36.15 -68.68
N SER A 390 -6.82 -36.92 -67.74
CA SER A 390 -8.19 -37.46 -67.88
C SER A 390 -9.15 -36.84 -66.84
N HIS A 391 -10.37 -36.55 -67.29
CA HIS A 391 -11.42 -35.94 -66.51
C HIS A 391 -11.90 -36.84 -65.36
N GLU A 392 -12.02 -38.15 -65.59
CA GLU A 392 -12.43 -39.14 -64.60
C GLU A 392 -11.38 -39.33 -63.56
N GLU A 393 -10.09 -39.36 -63.87
CA GLU A 393 -8.97 -39.47 -62.95
C GLU A 393 -8.82 -38.21 -62.06
N MET A 394 -9.02 -37.04 -62.67
CA MET A 394 -9.06 -35.76 -61.96
C MET A 394 -10.18 -35.77 -60.91
N GLN A 395 -11.39 -36.17 -61.27
CA GLN A 395 -12.52 -36.21 -60.36
C GLN A 395 -12.30 -37.21 -59.21
N SER A 396 -11.79 -38.41 -59.55
CA SER A 396 -11.48 -39.42 -58.52
C SER A 396 -10.39 -38.93 -57.52
N ARG A 397 -9.35 -38.27 -58.00
CA ARG A 397 -8.27 -37.72 -57.16
C ARG A 397 -8.78 -36.58 -56.28
N ILE A 398 -9.58 -35.66 -56.82
CA ILE A 398 -10.18 -34.56 -56.06
C ILE A 398 -11.09 -35.10 -54.94
N GLN A 399 -11.95 -36.11 -55.25
CA GLN A 399 -12.80 -36.70 -54.19
C GLN A 399 -11.99 -37.31 -53.04
N LYS A 400 -10.88 -37.99 -53.34
CA LYS A 400 -9.97 -38.54 -52.31
C LYS A 400 -9.38 -37.43 -51.43
N TYR A 401 -8.91 -36.35 -52.03
CA TYR A 401 -8.36 -35.22 -51.23
C TYR A 401 -9.44 -34.52 -50.42
N CYS A 402 -10.66 -34.37 -50.93
CA CYS A 402 -11.79 -33.84 -50.18
C CYS A 402 -12.14 -34.69 -48.95
N MET A 403 -12.14 -36.04 -49.11
CA MET A 403 -12.32 -36.94 -47.96
C MET A 403 -11.21 -36.79 -46.92
N ILE A 404 -9.94 -36.67 -47.34
CA ILE A 404 -8.82 -36.44 -46.44
C ILE A 404 -9.02 -35.13 -45.67
N PHE A 405 -9.48 -34.04 -46.27
CA PHE A 405 -9.74 -32.79 -45.62
C PHE A 405 -10.84 -32.91 -44.55
N VAL A 406 -11.92 -33.66 -44.81
CA VAL A 406 -12.98 -33.89 -43.80
C VAL A 406 -12.45 -34.67 -42.62
N ILE A 407 -11.65 -35.72 -42.86
CA ILE A 407 -11.02 -36.50 -41.77
C ILE A 407 -10.06 -35.64 -40.99
N LEU A 408 -9.20 -34.84 -41.67
CA LEU A 408 -8.27 -33.90 -40.99
C LEU A 408 -9.01 -32.88 -40.13
N CYS A 409 -10.16 -32.40 -40.57
CA CYS A 409 -10.97 -31.46 -39.78
C CYS A 409 -11.43 -32.11 -38.47
N LEU A 410 -11.99 -33.33 -38.50
CA LEU A 410 -12.45 -34.02 -37.28
C LEU A 410 -11.30 -34.36 -36.34
N VAL A 411 -10.19 -34.88 -36.88
CA VAL A 411 -8.99 -35.21 -36.10
C VAL A 411 -8.39 -33.95 -35.46
N SER A 412 -8.34 -32.86 -36.20
CA SER A 412 -7.82 -31.56 -35.71
C SER A 412 -8.64 -31.06 -34.49
N VAL A 413 -9.95 -31.12 -34.53
CA VAL A 413 -10.81 -30.70 -33.41
C VAL A 413 -10.56 -31.56 -32.18
N ILE A 414 -10.50 -32.88 -32.35
CA ILE A 414 -10.28 -33.81 -31.20
C ILE A 414 -8.90 -33.57 -30.58
N LEU A 415 -7.86 -33.54 -31.41
CA LEU A 415 -6.48 -33.35 -30.92
C LEU A 415 -6.29 -32.00 -30.23
N ASN A 416 -6.87 -30.94 -30.80
CA ASN A 416 -6.79 -29.59 -30.19
C ASN A 416 -7.51 -29.56 -28.82
N LEU A 417 -8.71 -30.15 -28.72
CA LEU A 417 -9.46 -30.23 -27.49
C LEU A 417 -8.66 -30.97 -26.41
N LEU A 418 -8.12 -32.16 -26.76
CA LEU A 418 -7.30 -32.96 -25.86
C LEU A 418 -6.05 -32.21 -25.39
N GLN A 419 -5.35 -31.54 -26.31
CA GLN A 419 -4.15 -30.75 -26.03
C GLN A 419 -4.49 -29.63 -25.04
N HIS A 420 -5.45 -28.76 -25.34
CA HIS A 420 -5.78 -27.62 -24.51
C HIS A 420 -6.34 -28.01 -23.15
N TYR A 421 -7.22 -29.04 -23.10
CA TYR A 421 -7.78 -29.51 -21.82
C TYR A 421 -6.70 -29.99 -20.84
N ASN A 422 -5.81 -30.89 -21.31
CA ASN A 422 -4.80 -31.48 -20.44
C ASN A 422 -3.75 -30.46 -19.95
N PHE A 423 -3.30 -29.57 -20.84
CA PHE A 423 -2.35 -28.52 -20.44
C PHE A 423 -3.01 -27.47 -19.54
N ALA A 424 -4.26 -27.09 -19.78
CA ALA A 424 -4.97 -26.17 -18.91
C ALA A 424 -5.20 -26.74 -17.51
N TYR A 425 -5.61 -28.01 -17.42
CA TYR A 425 -5.75 -28.72 -16.14
C TYR A 425 -4.45 -28.71 -15.34
N MET A 426 -3.35 -29.09 -15.97
CA MET A 426 -2.03 -29.09 -15.38
C MET A 426 -1.60 -27.69 -14.89
N GLY A 427 -1.87 -26.66 -15.69
CA GLY A 427 -1.52 -25.28 -15.39
C GLY A 427 -2.31 -24.71 -14.21
N GLU A 428 -3.62 -25.03 -14.08
CA GLU A 428 -4.45 -24.58 -12.96
C GLU A 428 -4.02 -25.20 -11.63
N HIS A 429 -3.76 -26.51 -11.62
CA HIS A 429 -3.28 -27.19 -10.40
C HIS A 429 -1.92 -26.66 -9.95
N LEU A 430 -1.00 -26.40 -10.88
CA LEU A 430 0.29 -25.78 -10.59
C LEU A 430 0.13 -24.39 -9.99
N THR A 431 -0.72 -23.54 -10.60
CA THR A 431 -0.97 -22.17 -10.12
C THR A 431 -1.53 -22.15 -8.70
N ARG A 432 -2.50 -23.02 -8.42
CA ARG A 432 -3.06 -23.17 -7.07
C ARG A 432 -1.98 -23.56 -6.06
N ARG A 433 -1.14 -24.53 -6.39
CA ARG A 433 -0.04 -25.01 -5.52
C ARG A 433 0.99 -23.92 -5.25
N ILE A 434 1.42 -23.19 -6.30
CA ILE A 434 2.36 -22.08 -6.16
C ILE A 434 1.78 -20.97 -5.28
N ARG A 435 0.52 -20.57 -5.48
CA ARG A 435 -0.13 -19.55 -4.64
C ARG A 435 -0.16 -19.92 -3.17
N LEU A 436 -0.49 -21.18 -2.87
CA LEU A 436 -0.51 -21.66 -1.48
C LEU A 436 0.88 -21.64 -0.86
N LEU A 437 1.89 -22.18 -1.56
CA LEU A 437 3.27 -22.20 -1.07
C LEU A 437 3.85 -20.77 -0.92
N MET A 438 3.59 -19.88 -1.86
CA MET A 438 4.02 -18.49 -1.74
C MET A 438 3.38 -17.81 -0.53
N LEU A 439 2.06 -17.97 -0.34
CA LEU A 439 1.36 -17.35 0.78
C LEU A 439 1.86 -17.90 2.13
N GLU A 440 2.05 -19.20 2.24
CA GLU A 440 2.60 -19.85 3.44
C GLU A 440 3.98 -19.29 3.79
N ASN A 441 4.88 -19.19 2.81
CA ASN A 441 6.21 -18.62 3.03
C ASN A 441 6.17 -17.14 3.37
N ILE A 442 5.38 -16.33 2.64
CA ILE A 442 5.23 -14.89 2.92
C ILE A 442 4.78 -14.66 4.36
N LEU A 443 3.78 -15.42 4.84
CA LEU A 443 3.30 -15.30 6.21
C LEU A 443 4.31 -15.72 7.28
N SER A 444 5.33 -16.50 6.89
CA SER A 444 6.41 -16.93 7.80
C SER A 444 7.58 -15.94 7.89
N PHE A 445 7.64 -14.93 7.02
CA PHE A 445 8.77 -13.99 6.98
C PHE A 445 8.77 -13.02 8.16
N GLU A 446 9.95 -12.54 8.51
CA GLU A 446 10.16 -11.52 9.54
C GLU A 446 9.66 -10.14 9.12
N ALA A 447 9.33 -9.29 10.10
CA ALA A 447 8.83 -7.92 9.88
C ALA A 447 9.81 -7.07 9.04
N ALA A 448 11.10 -7.24 9.22
CA ALA A 448 12.15 -6.52 8.48
C ALA A 448 12.04 -6.67 6.96
N TRP A 449 11.57 -7.82 6.49
CA TRP A 449 11.37 -8.06 5.07
C TRP A 449 10.19 -7.26 4.50
N PHE A 450 9.14 -7.04 5.30
CA PHE A 450 7.99 -6.22 4.89
C PHE A 450 8.28 -4.72 4.93
N ASP A 451 9.32 -4.28 5.64
CA ASP A 451 9.76 -2.88 5.67
C ASP A 451 10.45 -2.44 4.37
N GLU A 452 10.85 -3.40 3.51
CA GLU A 452 11.39 -3.10 2.20
C GLU A 452 10.27 -2.63 1.25
N GLU A 453 10.49 -1.53 0.55
CA GLU A 453 9.50 -0.89 -0.34
C GLU A 453 8.95 -1.84 -1.42
N GLN A 454 9.82 -2.71 -1.95
CA GLN A 454 9.45 -3.72 -2.95
C GLN A 454 8.57 -4.87 -2.42
N ASN A 455 8.45 -5.02 -1.10
CA ASN A 455 7.67 -6.04 -0.42
C ASN A 455 6.40 -5.46 0.25
N SER A 456 5.94 -4.31 -0.21
CA SER A 456 4.68 -3.72 0.26
C SER A 456 3.50 -4.68 0.00
N SER A 457 2.45 -4.61 0.81
CA SER A 457 1.26 -5.47 0.70
C SER A 457 0.64 -5.47 -0.70
N GLY A 458 0.57 -4.31 -1.35
CA GLY A 458 0.08 -4.19 -2.73
C GLY A 458 0.99 -4.91 -3.75
N ALA A 459 2.31 -4.78 -3.61
CA ALA A 459 3.27 -5.46 -4.48
C ALA A 459 3.19 -6.98 -4.32
N LEU A 460 3.07 -7.47 -3.08
CA LEU A 460 2.94 -8.90 -2.79
C LEU A 460 1.63 -9.50 -3.30
N CYS A 461 0.51 -8.81 -3.14
CA CYS A 461 -0.78 -9.23 -3.71
C CYS A 461 -0.72 -9.29 -5.25
N CYS A 462 -0.05 -8.32 -5.88
CA CYS A 462 0.18 -8.31 -7.32
C CYS A 462 1.05 -9.49 -7.76
N ARG A 463 2.14 -9.79 -7.05
CA ARG A 463 2.98 -10.98 -7.31
C ARG A 463 2.18 -12.27 -7.18
N LEU A 464 1.45 -12.44 -6.08
CA LEU A 464 0.65 -13.63 -5.82
C LEU A 464 -0.43 -13.87 -6.90
N SER A 465 -1.04 -12.78 -7.42
CA SER A 465 -2.06 -12.85 -8.46
C SER A 465 -1.47 -13.04 -9.86
N ASN A 466 -0.59 -12.11 -10.27
CA ASN A 466 -0.14 -12.00 -11.66
C ASN A 466 1.02 -12.94 -11.99
N GLU A 467 2.02 -13.06 -11.09
CA GLU A 467 3.16 -13.93 -11.36
C GLU A 467 2.77 -15.40 -11.37
N ALA A 468 1.90 -15.84 -10.45
CA ALA A 468 1.38 -17.21 -10.46
C ALA A 468 0.55 -17.51 -11.72
N ALA A 469 -0.23 -16.54 -12.22
CA ALA A 469 -0.96 -16.69 -13.48
C ALA A 469 -0.04 -16.76 -14.70
N MET A 470 1.09 -16.02 -14.67
CA MET A 470 2.11 -16.11 -15.74
C MET A 470 2.77 -17.47 -15.78
N VAL A 471 2.98 -18.15 -14.64
CA VAL A 471 3.51 -19.52 -14.62
C VAL A 471 2.56 -20.49 -15.31
N LYS A 472 1.24 -20.34 -15.12
CA LYS A 472 0.25 -21.11 -15.88
C LYS A 472 0.43 -20.92 -17.37
N SER A 473 0.46 -19.68 -17.84
CA SER A 473 0.68 -19.38 -19.27
C SER A 473 1.99 -19.97 -19.78
N LEU A 474 3.07 -19.92 -18.97
CA LEU A 474 4.35 -20.47 -19.35
C LEU A 474 4.31 -21.99 -19.52
N VAL A 475 3.79 -22.71 -18.55
CA VAL A 475 3.81 -24.19 -18.51
C VAL A 475 2.70 -24.80 -19.36
N ALA A 476 1.49 -24.24 -19.32
CA ALA A 476 0.37 -24.77 -20.08
C ALA A 476 0.43 -24.32 -21.55
N ASP A 477 0.38 -23.01 -21.80
CA ASP A 477 0.18 -22.51 -23.16
C ASP A 477 1.47 -22.57 -23.99
N ARG A 478 2.63 -22.13 -23.38
CA ARG A 478 3.88 -21.96 -24.12
C ARG A 478 4.60 -23.28 -24.37
N VAL A 479 4.62 -24.18 -23.36
CA VAL A 479 5.21 -25.52 -23.54
C VAL A 479 4.38 -26.31 -24.55
N SER A 480 3.05 -26.26 -24.48
CA SER A 480 2.15 -26.90 -25.44
C SER A 480 2.45 -26.47 -26.89
N LEU A 481 2.51 -25.16 -27.10
CA LEU A 481 2.80 -24.60 -28.43
C LEU A 481 4.24 -24.88 -28.90
N LEU A 482 5.20 -24.93 -27.99
CA LEU A 482 6.59 -25.27 -28.33
C LEU A 482 6.70 -26.72 -28.81
N VAL A 483 6.07 -27.66 -28.10
CA VAL A 483 6.05 -29.08 -28.49
C VAL A 483 5.34 -29.24 -29.84
N GLN A 484 4.19 -28.61 -30.00
CA GLN A 484 3.43 -28.61 -31.27
C GLN A 484 4.25 -28.04 -32.43
N SER A 485 4.88 -26.88 -32.24
CA SER A 485 5.68 -26.21 -33.27
C SER A 485 6.93 -27.01 -33.66
N THR A 486 7.62 -27.56 -32.69
CA THR A 486 8.82 -28.41 -32.94
C THR A 486 8.44 -29.66 -33.69
N SER A 487 7.33 -30.32 -33.32
CA SER A 487 6.80 -31.47 -34.04
C SER A 487 6.42 -31.11 -35.47
N ALA A 488 5.66 -30.03 -35.67
CA ALA A 488 5.24 -29.58 -37.00
C ALA A 488 6.44 -29.29 -37.92
N VAL A 489 7.47 -28.60 -37.42
CA VAL A 489 8.68 -28.26 -38.17
C VAL A 489 9.47 -29.51 -38.53
N THR A 490 9.68 -30.42 -37.57
CA THR A 490 10.45 -31.65 -37.79
C THR A 490 9.77 -32.54 -38.84
N ILE A 491 8.46 -32.75 -38.71
CA ILE A 491 7.69 -33.57 -39.67
C ILE A 491 7.70 -32.92 -41.05
N ALA A 492 7.50 -31.60 -41.14
CA ALA A 492 7.52 -30.93 -42.43
C ALA A 492 8.90 -30.95 -43.12
N MET A 493 9.99 -30.83 -42.37
CA MET A 493 11.37 -30.95 -42.91
C MET A 493 11.58 -32.36 -43.45
N VAL A 494 11.20 -33.40 -42.74
CA VAL A 494 11.35 -34.80 -43.19
C VAL A 494 10.50 -35.03 -44.43
N MET A 495 9.24 -34.56 -44.45
CA MET A 495 8.37 -34.70 -45.60
C MET A 495 8.91 -33.96 -46.84
N GLY A 496 9.43 -32.73 -46.67
CA GLY A 496 10.05 -31.97 -47.73
C GLY A 496 11.26 -32.68 -48.35
N LEU A 497 12.13 -33.26 -47.52
CA LEU A 497 13.27 -34.04 -47.95
C LEU A 497 12.89 -35.35 -48.70
N VAL A 498 11.79 -35.98 -48.28
CA VAL A 498 11.30 -37.18 -48.96
C VAL A 498 10.70 -36.87 -50.36
N VAL A 499 10.00 -35.72 -50.50
CA VAL A 499 9.35 -35.34 -51.74
C VAL A 499 10.36 -34.79 -52.76
N ALA A 500 11.19 -33.83 -52.39
CA ALA A 500 12.19 -33.20 -53.28
C ALA A 500 13.42 -32.72 -52.47
N TRP A 501 14.36 -33.64 -52.21
CA TRP A 501 15.48 -33.37 -51.29
C TRP A 501 16.35 -32.19 -51.71
N LYS A 502 16.65 -32.00 -52.98
CA LYS A 502 17.50 -30.92 -53.49
C LYS A 502 16.85 -29.55 -53.25
N LEU A 503 15.57 -29.40 -53.54
CA LEU A 503 14.80 -28.18 -53.29
C LEU A 503 14.62 -27.92 -51.79
N ALA A 504 14.28 -28.98 -51.07
CA ALA A 504 14.09 -28.90 -49.64
C ALA A 504 15.36 -28.44 -48.89
N LEU A 505 16.54 -28.89 -49.31
CA LEU A 505 17.82 -28.49 -48.73
C LEU A 505 18.10 -27.00 -48.87
N VAL A 506 17.81 -26.42 -50.04
CA VAL A 506 17.92 -24.97 -50.29
C VAL A 506 16.99 -24.18 -49.37
N MET A 507 15.73 -24.60 -49.28
CA MET A 507 14.77 -23.96 -48.40
C MET A 507 15.15 -24.04 -46.92
N ILE A 508 15.65 -25.18 -46.43
CA ILE A 508 16.10 -25.39 -45.06
C ILE A 508 17.30 -24.51 -44.72
N VAL A 509 18.25 -24.32 -45.66
CA VAL A 509 19.42 -23.46 -45.45
C VAL A 509 19.03 -21.97 -45.30
N VAL A 510 17.95 -21.56 -45.95
CA VAL A 510 17.45 -20.15 -45.85
C VAL A 510 16.62 -19.89 -44.57
N GLN A 511 16.02 -20.92 -43.95
CA GLN A 511 15.20 -20.79 -42.76
C GLN A 511 15.90 -20.09 -41.58
N PRO A 512 17.16 -20.40 -41.22
CA PRO A 512 17.87 -19.74 -40.14
C PRO A 512 17.95 -18.21 -40.28
N LEU A 513 18.09 -17.71 -41.53
CA LEU A 513 18.14 -16.28 -41.81
C LEU A 513 16.80 -15.60 -41.45
N THR A 514 15.71 -16.26 -41.76
CA THR A 514 14.33 -15.79 -41.40
C THR A 514 14.16 -15.79 -39.88
N ILE A 515 14.59 -16.86 -39.21
CA ILE A 515 14.54 -16.96 -37.74
C ILE A 515 15.38 -15.84 -37.10
N LEU A 516 16.59 -15.58 -37.56
CA LEU A 516 17.49 -14.54 -37.08
C LEU A 516 16.84 -13.15 -37.22
N CYS A 517 16.15 -12.87 -38.33
CA CYS A 517 15.46 -11.62 -38.55
C CYS A 517 14.28 -11.43 -37.55
N PHE A 518 13.49 -12.46 -37.31
CA PHE A 518 12.42 -12.42 -36.31
C PHE A 518 12.97 -12.28 -34.87
N TYR A 519 14.07 -12.97 -34.56
CA TYR A 519 14.70 -12.90 -33.24
C TYR A 519 15.28 -11.53 -32.95
N THR A 520 16.06 -10.93 -33.84
CA THR A 520 16.65 -9.60 -33.66
C THR A 520 15.58 -8.52 -33.50
N ARG A 521 14.52 -8.55 -34.35
CA ARG A 521 13.36 -7.68 -34.19
C ARG A 521 12.78 -7.76 -32.79
N LYS A 522 12.62 -8.97 -32.29
CA LYS A 522 12.01 -9.21 -31.00
C LYS A 522 12.84 -8.73 -29.81
N VAL A 523 14.13 -9.01 -29.78
CA VAL A 523 15.04 -8.54 -28.74
C VAL A 523 15.02 -7.02 -28.67
N LEU A 524 15.03 -6.36 -29.82
CA LEU A 524 14.97 -4.91 -29.92
C LEU A 524 13.66 -4.34 -29.35
N LEU A 525 12.51 -4.91 -29.74
CA LEU A 525 11.19 -4.49 -29.26
C LEU A 525 11.00 -4.73 -27.75
N SER A 526 11.55 -5.85 -27.23
CA SER A 526 11.48 -6.15 -25.79
C SER A 526 12.27 -5.15 -24.96
N ALA A 527 13.50 -4.83 -25.36
CA ALA A 527 14.33 -3.83 -24.70
C ALA A 527 13.65 -2.43 -24.66
N MET A 528 13.02 -2.04 -25.76
CA MET A 528 12.29 -0.77 -25.83
C MET A 528 11.02 -0.75 -24.98
N THR A 529 10.35 -1.91 -24.86
CA THR A 529 9.17 -2.02 -23.98
C THR A 529 9.55 -1.82 -22.52
N ALA A 530 10.68 -2.37 -22.08
CA ALA A 530 11.18 -2.17 -20.73
C ALA A 530 11.48 -0.69 -20.42
N LYS A 531 12.11 0.03 -21.38
CA LYS A 531 12.35 1.47 -21.26
C LYS A 531 11.04 2.27 -21.19
N PHE A 532 10.07 1.94 -22.04
CA PHE A 532 8.74 2.57 -22.04
C PHE A 532 8.02 2.40 -20.71
N VAL A 533 7.99 1.18 -20.15
CA VAL A 533 7.36 0.90 -18.84
C VAL A 533 8.04 1.69 -17.72
N LYS A 534 9.39 1.78 -17.73
CA LYS A 534 10.13 2.58 -16.75
C LYS A 534 9.80 4.08 -16.86
N ALA A 535 9.70 4.60 -18.08
CA ALA A 535 9.32 6.01 -18.30
C ALA A 535 7.89 6.29 -17.83
N GLN A 536 6.96 5.35 -18.00
CA GLN A 536 5.57 5.48 -17.58
C GLN A 536 5.39 5.43 -16.06
N TYR A 537 6.32 4.84 -15.32
CA TYR A 537 6.21 4.68 -13.86
C TYR A 537 6.01 6.02 -13.14
N ARG A 538 6.76 7.06 -13.53
CA ARG A 538 6.67 8.39 -12.93
C ARG A 538 5.28 9.01 -13.08
N SER A 539 4.66 8.94 -14.26
CA SER A 539 3.32 9.48 -14.48
C SER A 539 2.26 8.71 -13.68
N THR A 540 2.39 7.38 -13.58
CA THR A 540 1.50 6.53 -12.77
C THR A 540 1.60 6.87 -11.29
N GLN A 541 2.81 7.13 -10.78
CA GLN A 541 3.03 7.53 -9.39
C GLN A 541 2.36 8.86 -9.07
N ILE A 542 2.52 9.88 -9.93
CA ILE A 542 1.86 11.19 -9.76
C ILE A 542 0.34 11.04 -9.72
N ALA A 543 -0.23 10.24 -10.63
CA ALA A 543 -1.66 9.98 -10.66
C ALA A 543 -2.17 9.29 -9.38
N ALA A 544 -1.46 8.26 -8.91
CA ALA A 544 -1.81 7.55 -7.69
C ALA A 544 -1.77 8.47 -6.46
N GLU A 545 -0.74 9.30 -6.35
CA GLU A 545 -0.59 10.27 -5.27
C GLU A 545 -1.68 11.34 -5.29
N ALA A 546 -2.05 11.84 -6.46
CA ALA A 546 -3.13 12.81 -6.62
C ALA A 546 -4.50 12.24 -6.22
N VAL A 547 -4.80 10.99 -6.61
CA VAL A 547 -6.05 10.31 -6.24
C VAL A 547 -6.11 10.04 -4.73
N TYR A 548 -5.01 9.57 -4.15
CA TYR A 548 -4.94 9.33 -2.70
C TYR A 548 -5.17 10.63 -1.90
N ASN A 549 -4.55 11.73 -2.33
CA ASN A 549 -4.64 13.04 -1.67
C ASN A 549 -5.74 13.93 -2.26
N HIS A 550 -6.78 13.35 -2.87
CA HIS A 550 -7.83 14.08 -3.58
C HIS A 550 -8.46 15.22 -2.75
N ARG A 551 -8.73 14.99 -1.46
CA ARG A 551 -9.29 16.02 -0.56
C ARG A 551 -8.38 17.26 -0.48
N ILE A 552 -7.06 17.07 -0.39
CA ILE A 552 -6.09 18.16 -0.31
C ILE A 552 -6.02 18.88 -1.66
N VAL A 553 -5.87 18.15 -2.78
CA VAL A 553 -5.85 18.73 -4.12
C VAL A 553 -7.07 19.61 -4.35
N THR A 554 -8.25 19.12 -3.93
CA THR A 554 -9.53 19.81 -4.10
C THR A 554 -9.67 21.03 -3.17
N SER A 555 -9.26 20.93 -1.88
CA SER A 555 -9.30 22.06 -0.93
C SER A 555 -8.43 23.23 -1.33
N PHE A 556 -7.29 22.93 -1.95
CA PHE A 556 -6.36 23.95 -2.40
C PHE A 556 -6.59 24.42 -3.84
N GLY A 557 -7.52 23.81 -4.59
CA GLY A 557 -7.82 24.15 -5.99
C GLY A 557 -6.64 23.89 -6.93
N SER A 558 -5.78 22.93 -6.59
CA SER A 558 -4.50 22.66 -7.29
C SER A 558 -4.62 21.62 -8.41
N ILE A 559 -5.84 21.35 -8.91
CA ILE A 559 -6.10 20.32 -9.93
C ILE A 559 -5.27 20.58 -11.19
N ARG A 560 -5.27 21.82 -11.70
CA ARG A 560 -4.50 22.19 -12.91
C ARG A 560 -3.01 21.95 -12.75
N LYS A 561 -2.43 22.33 -11.61
CA LYS A 561 -1.00 22.10 -11.33
C LYS A 561 -0.63 20.62 -11.38
N VAL A 562 -1.48 19.77 -10.81
CA VAL A 562 -1.28 18.31 -10.84
C VAL A 562 -1.36 17.78 -12.27
N LEU A 563 -2.32 18.28 -13.07
CA LEU A 563 -2.46 17.90 -14.49
C LEU A 563 -1.26 18.35 -15.32
N ASP A 564 -0.72 19.56 -15.09
CA ASP A 564 0.47 20.06 -15.77
C ASP A 564 1.70 19.19 -15.47
N ILE A 565 1.92 18.84 -14.19
CA ILE A 565 3.01 17.94 -13.77
C ILE A 565 2.83 16.53 -14.37
N PHE A 566 1.60 16.06 -14.48
CA PHE A 566 1.29 14.78 -15.09
C PHE A 566 1.53 14.78 -16.60
N ASP A 567 1.14 15.85 -17.31
CA ASP A 567 1.37 15.98 -18.76
C ASP A 567 2.86 16.09 -19.08
N GLU A 568 3.62 16.88 -18.31
CA GLU A 568 5.08 16.95 -18.44
C GLU A 568 5.74 15.56 -18.24
N ALA A 569 5.24 14.79 -17.26
CA ALA A 569 5.74 13.43 -17.01
C ALA A 569 5.41 12.44 -18.14
N GLN A 570 4.46 12.76 -19.04
CA GLN A 570 4.12 11.92 -20.19
C GLN A 570 4.97 12.19 -21.45
N ASP A 571 5.75 13.25 -21.49
CA ASP A 571 6.56 13.58 -22.63
C ASP A 571 7.65 12.53 -22.94
N GLU A 572 8.28 12.01 -21.90
CA GLU A 572 9.31 10.96 -22.05
C GLU A 572 8.71 9.65 -22.57
N PRO A 573 7.60 9.11 -22.02
CA PRO A 573 6.88 7.98 -22.59
C PRO A 573 6.45 8.17 -24.04
N ARG A 574 5.98 9.36 -24.41
CA ARG A 574 5.60 9.70 -25.80
C ARG A 574 6.78 9.59 -26.79
N LYS A 575 7.94 10.11 -26.42
CA LYS A 575 9.17 10.03 -27.24
C LYS A 575 9.61 8.58 -27.42
N GLU A 576 9.60 7.79 -26.35
CA GLU A 576 9.97 6.37 -26.41
C GLU A 576 8.94 5.54 -27.22
N ALA A 577 7.64 5.82 -27.08
CA ALA A 577 6.60 5.16 -27.88
C ALA A 577 6.76 5.43 -29.38
N ARG A 578 7.10 6.65 -29.78
CA ARG A 578 7.32 7.02 -31.18
C ARG A 578 8.52 6.28 -31.77
N LYS A 579 9.66 6.21 -31.06
CA LYS A 579 10.84 5.43 -31.46
C LYS A 579 10.50 3.94 -31.62
N LYS A 580 9.75 3.39 -30.65
CA LYS A 580 9.31 1.99 -30.69
C LYS A 580 8.46 1.69 -31.91
N SER A 581 7.53 2.57 -32.29
CA SER A 581 6.65 2.38 -33.45
C SER A 581 7.43 2.34 -34.77
N TRP A 582 8.40 3.21 -34.95
CA TRP A 582 9.27 3.22 -36.15
C TRP A 582 10.07 1.91 -36.29
N LEU A 583 10.75 1.49 -35.22
CA LEU A 583 11.55 0.27 -35.23
C LEU A 583 10.67 -0.99 -35.40
N ALA A 584 9.46 -0.98 -34.82
CA ALA A 584 8.50 -2.05 -35.06
C ALA A 584 8.10 -2.15 -36.54
N GLY A 585 7.82 -1.03 -37.20
CA GLY A 585 7.47 -0.97 -38.62
C GLY A 585 8.59 -1.50 -39.53
N ILE A 586 9.82 -1.02 -39.30
CA ILE A 586 10.99 -1.51 -40.05
C ILE A 586 11.21 -3.01 -39.83
N GLY A 587 11.09 -3.49 -38.60
CA GLY A 587 11.28 -4.90 -38.28
C GLY A 587 10.20 -5.82 -38.89
N ILE A 588 8.94 -5.35 -39.00
CA ILE A 588 7.88 -6.11 -39.67
C ILE A 588 8.12 -6.13 -41.19
N GLY A 589 8.42 -4.96 -41.76
CA GLY A 589 8.66 -4.83 -43.21
C GLY A 589 9.85 -5.66 -43.69
N SER A 590 10.97 -5.63 -42.95
CA SER A 590 12.17 -6.42 -43.30
C SER A 590 11.91 -7.94 -43.24
N ALA A 591 11.17 -8.41 -42.23
CA ALA A 591 10.81 -9.82 -42.11
C ALA A 591 9.88 -10.29 -43.22
N GLN A 592 8.91 -9.47 -43.64
CA GLN A 592 8.03 -9.78 -44.78
C GLN A 592 8.77 -9.74 -46.11
N GLY A 593 9.63 -8.72 -46.31
CA GLY A 593 10.47 -8.63 -47.48
C GLY A 593 11.35 -9.85 -47.69
N LEU A 594 11.99 -10.33 -46.59
CA LEU A 594 12.80 -11.54 -46.64
C LEU A 594 12.00 -12.79 -47.05
N ASN A 595 10.76 -12.95 -46.56
CA ASN A 595 9.91 -14.05 -46.95
C ASN A 595 9.59 -14.06 -48.48
N PHE A 596 9.31 -12.89 -49.07
CA PHE A 596 9.11 -12.80 -50.51
C PHE A 596 10.35 -13.14 -51.30
N ILE A 597 11.53 -12.74 -50.86
CA ILE A 597 12.83 -13.12 -51.45
C ILE A 597 13.02 -14.65 -51.40
N CYS A 598 12.71 -15.26 -50.24
CA CYS A 598 12.79 -16.71 -50.10
C CYS A 598 11.85 -17.41 -51.08
N TRP A 599 10.60 -16.99 -51.25
CA TRP A 599 9.64 -17.57 -52.18
C TRP A 599 10.09 -17.41 -53.65
N ALA A 600 10.67 -16.27 -54.02
CA ALA A 600 11.22 -16.05 -55.34
C ALA A 600 12.37 -17.03 -55.63
N LEU A 601 13.27 -17.25 -54.65
CA LEU A 601 14.37 -18.20 -54.76
C LEU A 601 13.87 -19.64 -54.93
N ASP A 602 12.85 -20.03 -54.15
CA ASP A 602 12.27 -21.38 -54.20
C ASP A 602 11.68 -21.71 -55.55
N PHE A 603 10.86 -20.80 -56.12
CA PHE A 603 10.27 -21.00 -57.44
C PHE A 603 11.30 -20.94 -58.58
N TRP A 604 12.30 -20.04 -58.46
CA TRP A 604 13.37 -19.95 -59.44
C TRP A 604 14.20 -21.22 -59.47
N TYR A 605 14.62 -21.74 -58.32
CA TYR A 605 15.41 -22.96 -58.24
C TYR A 605 14.59 -24.21 -58.55
N GLY A 606 13.34 -24.27 -58.06
CA GLY A 606 12.39 -25.32 -58.40
C GLY A 606 12.14 -25.40 -59.91
N GLY A 607 11.95 -24.26 -60.58
CA GLY A 607 11.82 -24.20 -62.05
C GLY A 607 13.02 -24.72 -62.77
N LYS A 608 14.27 -24.46 -62.30
CA LYS A 608 15.50 -25.05 -62.85
C LYS A 608 15.51 -26.57 -62.75
N LEU A 609 15.12 -27.13 -61.62
CA LEU A 609 15.08 -28.57 -61.39
C LEU A 609 14.02 -29.27 -62.22
N VAL A 610 12.88 -28.64 -62.45
CA VAL A 610 11.84 -29.14 -63.33
C VAL A 610 12.32 -29.14 -64.79
N ASN A 611 12.99 -28.10 -65.26
CA ASN A 611 13.54 -28.02 -66.60
C ASN A 611 14.68 -29.01 -66.81
N ALA A 612 15.41 -29.37 -65.78
CA ALA A 612 16.43 -30.44 -65.81
C ALA A 612 15.82 -31.86 -65.81
N GLY A 613 14.50 -32.01 -65.66
CA GLY A 613 13.83 -33.29 -65.56
C GLY A 613 14.01 -34.06 -64.26
N GLU A 614 14.61 -33.43 -63.19
CA GLU A 614 14.91 -34.09 -61.92
C GLU A 614 13.73 -34.22 -60.99
N ILE A 615 12.77 -33.31 -61.09
CA ILE A 615 11.57 -33.29 -60.22
C ILE A 615 10.34 -32.93 -61.07
N SER A 616 9.13 -33.32 -60.59
CA SER A 616 7.90 -32.90 -61.23
C SER A 616 7.46 -31.53 -60.74
N ALA A 617 6.72 -30.80 -61.59
CA ALA A 617 6.10 -29.54 -61.18
C ALA A 617 5.17 -29.71 -59.91
N ALA A 618 4.51 -30.88 -59.83
CA ALA A 618 3.71 -31.25 -58.65
C ALA A 618 4.52 -31.32 -57.35
N ASP A 619 5.71 -31.85 -57.42
CA ASP A 619 6.58 -32.01 -56.24
C ASP A 619 7.18 -30.66 -55.79
N VAL A 620 7.38 -29.71 -56.70
CA VAL A 620 7.74 -28.34 -56.38
C VAL A 620 6.62 -27.71 -55.53
N PHE A 621 5.36 -27.76 -55.94
CA PHE A 621 4.26 -27.22 -55.18
C PHE A 621 4.09 -27.90 -53.80
N LYS A 622 4.15 -29.22 -53.74
CA LYS A 622 4.08 -29.97 -52.48
C LYS A 622 5.16 -29.54 -51.50
N THR A 623 6.41 -29.51 -51.93
CA THR A 623 7.57 -29.15 -51.13
C THR A 623 7.47 -27.68 -50.67
N PHE A 624 7.08 -26.79 -51.61
CA PHE A 624 6.86 -25.37 -51.31
C PHE A 624 5.80 -25.18 -50.21
N PHE A 625 4.60 -25.74 -50.35
CA PHE A 625 3.53 -25.56 -49.37
C PHE A 625 3.90 -26.17 -47.99
N VAL A 626 4.53 -27.32 -47.95
CA VAL A 626 4.99 -27.99 -46.73
C VAL A 626 6.01 -27.12 -46.02
N LEU A 627 7.05 -26.63 -46.70
CA LEU A 627 8.13 -25.86 -46.10
C LEU A 627 7.78 -24.40 -45.81
N VAL A 628 6.95 -23.74 -46.61
CA VAL A 628 6.43 -22.40 -46.34
C VAL A 628 5.50 -22.41 -45.13
N SER A 629 4.72 -23.50 -44.93
CA SER A 629 3.93 -23.62 -43.68
C SER A 629 4.79 -23.68 -42.43
N THR A 630 6.01 -24.28 -42.51
CA THR A 630 6.95 -24.30 -41.39
C THR A 630 7.49 -22.92 -41.03
N GLY A 631 7.80 -22.09 -42.00
CA GLY A 631 8.23 -20.71 -41.80
C GLY A 631 7.25 -19.90 -40.94
N LYS A 632 5.95 -20.10 -41.17
CA LYS A 632 4.89 -19.49 -40.38
C LYS A 632 4.88 -20.02 -38.93
N VAL A 633 4.95 -21.33 -38.72
CA VAL A 633 4.98 -21.98 -37.41
C VAL A 633 6.21 -21.53 -36.62
N ILE A 634 7.38 -21.45 -37.27
CA ILE A 634 8.62 -20.94 -36.64
C ILE A 634 8.46 -19.47 -36.25
N ALA A 635 7.83 -18.64 -37.09
CA ALA A 635 7.57 -17.24 -36.77
C ALA A 635 6.63 -17.09 -35.56
N GLU A 636 5.58 -17.90 -35.49
CA GLU A 636 4.66 -17.95 -34.32
C GLU A 636 5.40 -18.41 -33.06
N ALA A 637 6.18 -19.49 -33.11
CA ALA A 637 7.02 -19.96 -32.02
C ALA A 637 8.09 -18.92 -31.61
N GLY A 638 8.66 -18.25 -32.59
CA GLY A 638 9.59 -17.12 -32.37
C GLY A 638 8.92 -15.97 -31.61
N SER A 639 7.63 -15.71 -31.80
CA SER A 639 6.90 -14.67 -31.04
C SER A 639 6.80 -15.00 -29.55
N MET A 640 6.92 -16.25 -29.14
CA MET A 640 6.77 -16.72 -27.76
C MET A 640 8.06 -16.66 -26.93
N THR A 641 9.25 -16.52 -27.58
CA THR A 641 10.51 -16.45 -26.83
C THR A 641 10.59 -15.25 -25.87
N SER A 642 9.86 -14.10 -26.11
CA SER A 642 9.78 -12.99 -25.14
C SER A 642 8.99 -13.34 -23.91
N ASP A 643 7.95 -14.13 -24.09
CA ASP A 643 7.13 -14.54 -22.98
C ASP A 643 7.85 -15.60 -22.15
N LEU A 644 8.66 -16.45 -22.80
CA LEU A 644 9.60 -17.35 -22.12
C LEU A 644 10.66 -16.58 -21.32
N ALA A 645 11.22 -15.50 -21.88
CA ALA A 645 12.18 -14.66 -21.18
C ALA A 645 11.54 -13.94 -19.97
N LYS A 646 10.33 -13.37 -20.13
CA LYS A 646 9.55 -12.82 -19.01
C LYS A 646 9.20 -13.91 -18.01
N GLY A 647 8.85 -15.11 -18.49
CA GLY A 647 8.57 -16.25 -17.64
C GLY A 647 9.75 -16.67 -16.78
N SER A 648 10.98 -16.59 -17.30
CA SER A 648 12.18 -16.91 -16.52
C SER A 648 12.41 -15.92 -15.38
N THR A 649 12.14 -14.62 -15.58
CA THR A 649 12.24 -13.60 -14.51
C THR A 649 11.15 -13.79 -13.46
N VAL A 650 9.93 -14.15 -13.87
CA VAL A 650 8.82 -14.45 -12.96
C VAL A 650 9.08 -15.71 -12.15
N VAL A 651 9.59 -16.76 -12.79
CA VAL A 651 10.01 -17.99 -12.10
C VAL A 651 11.11 -17.68 -11.09
N ALA A 652 12.10 -16.84 -11.44
CA ALA A 652 13.13 -16.41 -10.51
C ALA A 652 12.54 -15.62 -9.32
N SER A 653 11.58 -14.72 -9.57
CA SER A 653 10.87 -13.98 -8.53
C SER A 653 10.10 -14.91 -7.58
N ILE A 654 9.37 -15.89 -8.09
CA ILE A 654 8.62 -16.86 -7.30
C ILE A 654 9.58 -17.71 -6.44
N PHE A 655 10.64 -18.26 -7.03
CA PHE A 655 11.61 -19.08 -6.28
C PHE A 655 12.41 -18.23 -5.29
N SER A 656 12.63 -16.94 -5.52
CA SER A 656 13.22 -16.05 -4.50
C SER A 656 12.37 -15.96 -3.23
N ILE A 657 11.04 -16.08 -3.36
CA ILE A 657 10.11 -16.15 -2.21
C ILE A 657 10.08 -17.57 -1.63
N LEU A 658 10.02 -18.62 -2.48
CA LEU A 658 9.90 -19.99 -2.03
C LEU A 658 11.17 -20.51 -1.34
N ASP A 659 12.34 -20.08 -1.77
CA ASP A 659 13.64 -20.53 -1.25
C ASP A 659 14.16 -19.69 -0.10
N ARG A 660 13.55 -18.50 0.13
CA ARG A 660 13.93 -17.63 1.22
C ARG A 660 13.57 -18.28 2.54
N LYS A 661 14.55 -18.43 3.39
CA LYS A 661 14.35 -18.82 4.78
C LYS A 661 14.23 -17.55 5.62
N SER A 662 13.22 -17.47 6.49
CA SER A 662 13.09 -16.37 7.44
C SER A 662 14.33 -16.31 8.35
N LEU A 663 14.85 -15.10 8.57
CA LEU A 663 15.98 -14.89 9.50
C LEU A 663 15.59 -15.14 10.95
N ILE A 664 14.28 -15.07 11.24
CA ILE A 664 13.70 -15.26 12.57
C ILE A 664 12.93 -16.60 12.61
N GLN A 665 13.55 -17.68 12.14
CA GLN A 665 13.06 -19.04 12.38
C GLN A 665 13.69 -19.59 13.64
N GLY A 666 12.92 -20.33 14.45
CA GLY A 666 13.49 -21.15 15.51
C GLY A 666 14.44 -22.18 14.86
N SER A 667 15.68 -22.32 15.35
CA SER A 667 16.56 -23.39 14.93
C SER A 667 15.85 -24.73 15.14
N ASP A 668 16.06 -25.71 14.27
CA ASP A 668 15.49 -27.05 14.47
C ASP A 668 15.96 -27.67 15.81
N GLU A 669 17.08 -27.18 16.38
CA GLU A 669 17.52 -27.45 17.74
C GLU A 669 16.57 -26.84 18.81
N ALA A 670 15.91 -25.72 18.54
CA ALA A 670 14.93 -25.11 19.46
C ALA A 670 13.65 -25.97 19.59
N LYS A 671 13.27 -26.73 18.57
CA LYS A 671 12.17 -27.71 18.65
C LYS A 671 12.47 -28.88 19.60
N ASN A 672 13.75 -29.24 19.75
CA ASN A 672 14.20 -30.30 20.63
C ASN A 672 14.51 -29.81 22.07
N ASN A 673 14.74 -28.49 22.27
CA ASN A 673 15.04 -27.90 23.58
C ASN A 673 13.78 -27.33 24.28
N SER A 674 12.64 -27.96 24.16
CA SER A 674 11.37 -27.59 24.83
C SER A 674 11.40 -27.84 26.36
N MET A 675 12.52 -27.49 27.05
CA MET A 675 12.64 -27.60 28.51
C MET A 675 12.02 -26.40 29.29
N VAL A 676 11.52 -25.36 28.62
CA VAL A 676 10.80 -24.28 29.32
C VAL A 676 9.31 -24.62 29.34
N THR A 677 8.89 -25.33 30.36
CA THR A 677 7.47 -25.75 30.54
C THR A 677 6.58 -24.64 31.10
N LYS A 678 7.14 -23.63 31.73
CA LYS A 678 6.40 -22.51 32.34
C LYS A 678 7.17 -21.19 32.15
N MET A 679 6.49 -20.14 31.67
CA MET A 679 7.03 -18.80 31.53
C MET A 679 6.62 -17.97 32.75
N THR A 680 7.60 -17.34 33.45
CA THR A 680 7.33 -16.43 34.57
C THR A 680 7.26 -14.97 34.12
N GLY A 681 7.97 -14.65 33.04
CA GLY A 681 7.86 -13.37 32.34
C GLY A 681 8.88 -12.33 32.74
N ARG A 682 10.00 -12.69 33.37
CA ARG A 682 11.12 -11.74 33.62
C ARG A 682 11.80 -11.39 32.30
N VAL A 683 11.90 -10.09 32.01
CA VAL A 683 12.53 -9.57 30.80
C VAL A 683 13.86 -8.90 31.14
N GLU A 684 14.95 -9.32 30.50
CA GLU A 684 16.28 -8.73 30.67
C GLU A 684 16.86 -8.30 29.31
N MET A 685 17.12 -7.02 29.15
CA MET A 685 17.83 -6.41 28.01
C MET A 685 19.19 -5.91 28.48
N LYS A 686 20.29 -6.38 27.88
CA LYS A 686 21.66 -6.02 28.29
C LYS A 686 22.45 -5.49 27.10
N LYS A 687 22.89 -4.21 27.22
CA LYS A 687 23.73 -3.51 26.23
C LYS A 687 23.31 -3.71 24.79
N ILE A 688 22.03 -3.47 24.48
CA ILE A 688 21.47 -3.65 23.16
C ILE A 688 21.80 -2.45 22.27
N ASP A 689 22.44 -2.72 21.11
CA ASP A 689 22.57 -1.79 20.01
C ASP A 689 21.62 -2.23 18.88
N PHE A 690 20.79 -1.31 18.42
CA PHE A 690 19.82 -1.61 17.36
C PHE A 690 19.65 -0.45 16.39
N ALA A 691 19.66 -0.78 15.09
CA ALA A 691 19.23 0.07 13.98
C ALA A 691 18.22 -0.72 13.12
N TYR A 692 17.21 -0.03 12.56
CA TYR A 692 16.30 -0.67 11.63
C TYR A 692 17.01 -1.07 10.34
N PRO A 693 16.72 -2.25 9.75
CA PRO A 693 17.33 -2.68 8.49
C PRO A 693 17.11 -1.70 7.33
N SER A 694 16.00 -0.97 7.35
CA SER A 694 15.68 0.10 6.37
C SER A 694 16.57 1.34 6.53
N ARG A 695 17.22 1.54 7.70
CA ARG A 695 18.10 2.70 8.03
C ARG A 695 19.29 2.25 8.87
N PRO A 696 20.21 1.47 8.30
CA PRO A 696 21.31 0.85 9.05
C PRO A 696 22.31 1.86 9.63
N ASP A 697 22.40 3.06 9.04
CA ASP A 697 23.33 4.11 9.44
C ASP A 697 22.88 4.88 10.70
N ARG A 698 21.64 4.67 11.17
CA ARG A 698 21.09 5.36 12.33
C ARG A 698 20.76 4.38 13.45
N LEU A 699 21.59 4.35 14.50
CA LEU A 699 21.29 3.63 15.74
C LEU A 699 20.08 4.28 16.43
N VAL A 700 19.09 3.46 16.78
CA VAL A 700 17.90 3.85 17.55
C VAL A 700 18.07 3.53 19.02
N LEU A 701 18.67 2.39 19.35
CA LEU A 701 19.08 2.02 20.71
C LEU A 701 20.58 1.89 20.75
N HIS A 702 21.19 2.44 21.82
CA HIS A 702 22.63 2.46 22.01
C HIS A 702 22.98 1.97 23.43
N GLU A 703 23.65 0.82 23.54
CA GLU A 703 23.96 0.17 24.81
C GLU A 703 22.76 0.09 25.78
N PHE A 704 21.57 -0.07 25.23
CA PHE A 704 20.32 -0.05 25.98
C PHE A 704 20.24 -1.22 26.95
N SER A 705 19.98 -0.93 28.22
CA SER A 705 19.85 -1.94 29.26
C SER A 705 18.60 -1.69 30.11
N LEU A 706 17.72 -2.71 30.19
CA LEU A 706 16.48 -2.65 30.95
C LEU A 706 16.17 -4.02 31.55
N GLU A 707 15.75 -4.03 32.79
CA GLU A 707 15.27 -5.22 33.47
C GLU A 707 13.85 -4.99 33.99
N VAL A 708 12.96 -5.92 33.69
CA VAL A 708 11.56 -5.96 34.18
C VAL A 708 11.39 -7.25 34.98
N LYS A 709 11.02 -7.10 36.26
CA LYS A 709 10.78 -8.26 37.12
C LYS A 709 9.45 -8.95 36.74
N GLU A 710 9.34 -10.23 37.07
CA GLU A 710 8.11 -10.99 36.91
C GLU A 710 6.92 -10.32 37.64
N GLY A 711 5.77 -10.29 36.97
CA GLY A 711 4.53 -9.73 37.53
C GLY A 711 4.55 -8.24 37.84
N THR A 712 5.58 -7.50 37.44
CA THR A 712 5.67 -6.03 37.63
C THR A 712 5.41 -5.26 36.35
N SER A 713 4.98 -4.00 36.52
CA SER A 713 4.71 -3.06 35.44
C SER A 713 5.84 -2.03 35.31
N ILE A 714 6.26 -1.75 34.07
CA ILE A 714 7.24 -0.70 33.77
C ILE A 714 6.75 0.23 32.67
N GLY A 715 6.83 1.55 32.94
CA GLY A 715 6.53 2.59 31.96
C GLY A 715 7.78 3.05 31.21
N LEU A 716 7.73 3.06 29.89
CA LEU A 716 8.77 3.62 29.03
C LEU A 716 8.35 5.03 28.61
N VAL A 717 9.12 6.03 29.01
CA VAL A 717 8.81 7.44 28.83
C VAL A 717 9.99 8.14 28.14
N GLY A 718 9.73 9.14 27.32
CA GLY A 718 10.75 9.92 26.61
C GLY A 718 10.21 10.58 25.36
N LYS A 719 11.05 11.40 24.71
CA LYS A 719 10.69 12.10 23.46
C LYS A 719 10.27 11.15 22.35
N SER A 720 9.48 11.64 21.39
CA SER A 720 9.15 10.85 20.19
C SER A 720 10.42 10.48 19.43
N GLY A 721 10.50 9.23 18.94
CA GLY A 721 11.67 8.73 18.22
C GLY A 721 12.86 8.28 19.08
N CYS A 722 12.79 8.32 20.42
CA CYS A 722 13.87 7.85 21.31
C CYS A 722 13.97 6.31 21.42
N GLY A 723 13.12 5.54 20.75
CA GLY A 723 13.20 4.07 20.70
C GLY A 723 12.21 3.30 21.58
N LYS A 724 11.18 3.93 22.16
CA LYS A 724 10.18 3.26 23.05
C LYS A 724 9.47 2.08 22.36
N SER A 725 8.84 2.31 21.22
CA SER A 725 8.15 1.25 20.45
C SER A 725 9.13 0.23 19.87
N THR A 726 10.40 0.63 19.64
CA THR A 726 11.47 -0.30 19.23
C THR A 726 11.76 -1.34 20.32
N VAL A 727 11.71 -0.96 21.61
CA VAL A 727 11.85 -1.90 22.72
C VAL A 727 10.75 -2.97 22.67
N ILE A 728 9.49 -2.56 22.44
CA ILE A 728 8.35 -3.49 22.28
C ILE A 728 8.58 -4.42 21.09
N ALA A 729 9.02 -3.90 19.95
CA ALA A 729 9.26 -4.69 18.74
C ALA A 729 10.39 -5.73 18.93
N LEU A 730 11.42 -5.38 19.70
CA LEU A 730 12.50 -6.31 20.08
C LEU A 730 12.01 -7.38 21.06
N ILE A 731 11.20 -7.02 22.05
CA ILE A 731 10.62 -8.01 23.00
C ILE A 731 9.74 -9.00 22.23
N GLN A 732 8.97 -8.55 21.26
CA GLN A 732 8.16 -9.44 20.40
C GLN A 732 8.99 -10.25 19.39
N ARG A 733 10.28 -9.98 19.33
CA ARG A 733 11.19 -10.57 18.34
C ARG A 733 10.67 -10.35 16.90
N PHE A 734 10.23 -9.13 16.59
CA PHE A 734 10.00 -8.72 15.20
C PHE A 734 11.32 -8.42 14.49
N TYR A 735 12.32 -8.03 15.29
CA TYR A 735 13.70 -7.81 14.88
C TYR A 735 14.63 -8.46 15.91
N ASP A 736 15.81 -8.87 15.49
CA ASP A 736 16.88 -9.29 16.39
C ASP A 736 17.85 -8.13 16.64
N ALA A 737 18.39 -8.04 17.87
CA ALA A 737 19.36 -7.02 18.23
C ALA A 737 20.70 -7.22 17.50
N GLY A 738 21.32 -6.12 17.04
CA GLY A 738 22.62 -6.15 16.38
C GLY A 738 23.76 -6.51 17.35
N LYS A 739 23.70 -5.95 18.57
CA LYS A 739 24.61 -6.30 19.68
C LYS A 739 23.81 -6.42 20.97
N GLY A 740 24.42 -7.05 21.96
CA GLY A 740 23.80 -7.30 23.25
C GLY A 740 22.96 -8.56 23.30
N SER A 741 22.18 -8.74 24.37
CA SER A 741 21.32 -9.92 24.56
C SER A 741 19.98 -9.52 25.16
N LEU A 742 18.91 -10.14 24.66
CA LEU A 742 17.59 -10.07 25.24
C LEU A 742 17.21 -11.47 25.76
N LYS A 743 16.92 -11.56 27.05
CA LYS A 743 16.61 -12.82 27.72
C LYS A 743 15.25 -12.75 28.39
N ILE A 744 14.52 -13.83 28.31
CA ILE A 744 13.26 -14.06 29.05
C ILE A 744 13.51 -15.20 30.01
N ASP A 745 13.25 -14.97 31.30
CA ASP A 745 13.49 -15.95 32.36
C ASP A 745 14.92 -16.53 32.33
N GLY A 746 15.90 -15.68 31.92
CA GLY A 746 17.31 -16.05 31.82
C GLY A 746 17.71 -16.73 30.50
N VAL A 747 16.75 -17.08 29.63
CA VAL A 747 16.97 -17.74 28.33
C VAL A 747 16.98 -16.69 27.21
N ASP A 748 17.93 -16.77 26.29
CA ASP A 748 17.97 -15.86 25.11
C ASP A 748 16.77 -16.12 24.19
N ILE A 749 16.05 -15.08 23.79
CA ILE A 749 14.85 -15.21 22.94
C ILE A 749 15.15 -15.87 21.60
N ARG A 750 16.40 -15.81 21.12
CA ARG A 750 16.82 -16.44 19.87
C ARG A 750 16.80 -17.97 19.93
N SER A 751 16.94 -18.54 21.12
CA SER A 751 16.90 -20.01 21.33
C SER A 751 15.50 -20.54 21.62
N LEU A 752 14.48 -19.67 21.79
CA LEU A 752 13.10 -20.07 22.07
C LEU A 752 12.33 -20.34 20.76
N ASP A 753 11.40 -21.31 20.80
CA ASP A 753 10.42 -21.47 19.73
C ASP A 753 9.54 -20.22 19.68
N ILE A 754 9.53 -19.54 18.53
CA ILE A 754 8.86 -18.24 18.37
C ILE A 754 7.34 -18.37 18.47
N GLY A 755 6.77 -19.51 18.03
CA GLY A 755 5.34 -19.78 18.12
C GLY A 755 4.89 -19.95 19.57
N TRP A 756 5.64 -20.75 20.36
CA TRP A 756 5.43 -20.92 21.81
C TRP A 756 5.63 -19.59 22.55
N TYR A 757 6.71 -18.87 22.27
CA TYR A 757 7.04 -17.58 22.89
C TYR A 757 5.93 -16.54 22.70
N ARG A 758 5.50 -16.33 21.46
CA ARG A 758 4.46 -15.35 21.14
C ARG A 758 3.06 -15.72 21.67
N ARG A 759 2.80 -17.00 21.96
CA ARG A 759 1.53 -17.42 22.62
C ARG A 759 1.40 -16.89 24.05
N HIS A 760 2.52 -16.70 24.74
CA HIS A 760 2.55 -16.19 26.12
C HIS A 760 2.58 -14.66 26.20
N MET A 761 2.43 -13.98 25.07
CA MET A 761 2.47 -12.51 24.99
C MET A 761 1.22 -11.96 24.32
N ALA A 762 0.82 -10.74 24.72
CA ALA A 762 -0.16 -9.96 23.98
C ALA A 762 0.35 -8.53 23.77
N LEU A 763 -0.03 -7.95 22.66
CA LEU A 763 0.20 -6.56 22.31
C LEU A 763 -1.14 -5.85 22.17
N VAL A 764 -1.25 -4.67 22.81
CA VAL A 764 -2.28 -3.68 22.50
C VAL A 764 -1.57 -2.47 21.89
N SER A 765 -1.74 -2.29 20.60
CA SER A 765 -1.07 -1.24 19.81
C SER A 765 -1.85 0.07 19.84
N GLN A 766 -1.20 1.15 19.44
CA GLN A 766 -1.76 2.50 19.31
C GLN A 766 -2.96 2.52 18.33
N ASP A 767 -2.82 1.87 17.19
CA ASP A 767 -3.88 1.71 16.19
C ASP A 767 -4.19 0.21 16.02
N PRO A 768 -5.22 -0.31 16.70
CA PRO A 768 -5.53 -1.73 16.67
C PRO A 768 -6.15 -2.13 15.34
N VAL A 769 -5.54 -3.12 14.71
CA VAL A 769 -6.05 -3.70 13.46
C VAL A 769 -7.25 -4.60 13.76
N ILE A 770 -8.40 -4.23 13.21
CA ILE A 770 -9.60 -5.05 13.17
C ILE A 770 -9.70 -5.69 11.78
N TYR A 771 -9.83 -7.01 11.75
CA TYR A 771 -9.97 -7.77 10.51
C TYR A 771 -11.40 -7.70 9.98
N SER A 772 -11.55 -7.83 8.67
CA SER A 772 -12.88 -8.07 8.06
C SER A 772 -13.48 -9.35 8.62
N GLY A 773 -14.74 -9.31 8.99
CA GLY A 773 -15.46 -10.36 9.68
C GLY A 773 -16.24 -9.82 10.87
N THR A 774 -16.78 -10.70 11.70
CA THR A 774 -17.60 -10.34 12.86
C THR A 774 -16.76 -9.88 14.06
N ILE A 775 -17.38 -9.18 15.00
CA ILE A 775 -16.72 -8.80 16.26
C ILE A 775 -16.29 -10.06 17.04
N ARG A 776 -17.13 -11.09 17.03
CA ARG A 776 -16.85 -12.40 17.63
C ARG A 776 -15.56 -13.01 17.05
N GLU A 777 -15.45 -13.12 15.73
CA GLU A 777 -14.26 -13.64 15.06
C GLU A 777 -13.01 -12.81 15.43
N ASN A 778 -13.14 -11.50 15.50
CA ASN A 778 -12.04 -10.62 15.90
C ASN A 778 -11.54 -10.88 17.33
N ILE A 779 -12.42 -11.19 18.29
CA ILE A 779 -12.01 -11.56 19.65
C ILE A 779 -11.37 -12.97 19.63
N LEU A 780 -11.94 -13.92 18.89
CA LEU A 780 -11.42 -15.29 18.75
C LEU A 780 -10.01 -15.38 18.18
N PHE A 781 -9.52 -14.36 17.45
CA PHE A 781 -8.10 -14.32 17.04
C PHE A 781 -7.12 -14.38 18.22
N GLY A 782 -7.53 -14.02 19.45
CA GLY A 782 -6.72 -14.22 20.64
C GLY A 782 -6.56 -15.70 21.02
N LYS A 783 -7.64 -16.50 20.86
CA LYS A 783 -7.70 -17.93 21.19
C LYS A 783 -8.76 -18.58 20.31
N LEU A 784 -8.35 -19.24 19.21
CA LEU A 784 -9.26 -19.77 18.18
C LEU A 784 -10.30 -20.78 18.71
N ASN A 785 -9.94 -21.56 19.75
CA ASN A 785 -10.80 -22.59 20.32
C ASN A 785 -11.51 -22.12 21.60
N ALA A 786 -11.70 -20.80 21.78
CA ALA A 786 -12.41 -20.29 22.97
C ALA A 786 -13.92 -20.55 22.85
N SER A 787 -14.54 -20.82 23.99
CA SER A 787 -15.99 -20.98 24.11
C SER A 787 -16.68 -19.62 24.04
N GLU A 788 -17.99 -19.62 23.73
CA GLU A 788 -18.79 -18.40 23.67
C GLU A 788 -18.78 -17.62 25.00
N ASN A 789 -18.83 -18.37 26.11
CA ASN A 789 -18.74 -17.75 27.44
C ASN A 789 -17.41 -17.04 27.66
N GLU A 790 -16.28 -17.65 27.26
CA GLU A 790 -14.96 -17.00 27.34
C GLU A 790 -14.90 -15.71 26.48
N VAL A 791 -15.53 -15.70 25.32
CA VAL A 791 -15.61 -14.49 24.47
C VAL A 791 -16.40 -13.38 25.15
N VAL A 792 -17.57 -13.71 25.74
CA VAL A 792 -18.41 -12.73 26.45
C VAL A 792 -17.70 -12.22 27.72
N GLU A 793 -17.05 -13.08 28.50
CA GLU A 793 -16.30 -12.69 29.70
C GLU A 793 -15.11 -11.77 29.33
N ALA A 794 -14.35 -12.10 28.28
CA ALA A 794 -13.27 -11.25 27.78
C ALA A 794 -13.80 -9.89 27.31
N ALA A 795 -14.96 -9.85 26.68
CA ALA A 795 -15.59 -8.60 26.25
C ALA A 795 -16.09 -7.76 27.42
N ARG A 796 -16.61 -8.39 28.50
CA ARG A 796 -17.01 -7.70 29.75
C ARG A 796 -15.79 -7.10 30.44
N ALA A 797 -14.73 -7.88 30.62
CA ALA A 797 -13.49 -7.41 31.23
C ALA A 797 -12.80 -6.29 30.42
N ALA A 798 -13.07 -6.20 29.11
CA ALA A 798 -12.61 -5.13 28.23
C ALA A 798 -13.58 -3.93 28.15
N ASN A 799 -14.63 -3.85 28.98
CA ASN A 799 -15.70 -2.85 28.88
C ASN A 799 -16.33 -2.78 27.47
N ALA A 800 -16.31 -3.89 26.72
CA ALA A 800 -16.81 -3.96 25.35
C ALA A 800 -18.23 -4.54 25.22
N HIS A 801 -18.68 -5.36 26.18
CA HIS A 801 -19.93 -6.09 26.11
C HIS A 801 -21.16 -5.20 25.93
N GLU A 802 -21.26 -4.09 26.63
CA GLU A 802 -22.43 -3.21 26.59
C GLU A 802 -22.62 -2.60 25.18
N PHE A 803 -21.55 -2.04 24.60
CA PHE A 803 -21.68 -1.48 23.26
C PHE A 803 -21.93 -2.56 22.21
N ILE A 804 -21.29 -3.76 22.33
CA ILE A 804 -21.53 -4.87 21.40
C ILE A 804 -22.99 -5.30 21.46
N SER A 805 -23.55 -5.45 22.65
CA SER A 805 -24.96 -5.86 22.85
C SER A 805 -25.96 -4.78 22.37
N SER A 806 -25.57 -3.52 22.33
CA SER A 806 -26.40 -2.43 21.79
C SER A 806 -26.45 -2.40 20.26
N LEU A 807 -25.56 -3.11 19.56
CA LEU A 807 -25.58 -3.21 18.11
C LEU A 807 -26.67 -4.15 17.63
N LYS A 808 -27.26 -3.88 16.46
CA LYS A 808 -28.38 -4.64 15.88
C LYS A 808 -28.13 -6.16 15.82
N ASN A 809 -26.90 -6.57 15.48
CA ASN A 809 -26.51 -7.98 15.35
C ASN A 809 -25.60 -8.44 16.50
N GLY A 810 -25.39 -7.63 17.54
CA GLY A 810 -24.54 -7.99 18.69
C GLY A 810 -23.14 -8.41 18.26
N TYR A 811 -22.67 -9.58 18.73
CA TYR A 811 -21.35 -10.13 18.41
C TYR A 811 -21.17 -10.55 16.95
N GLU A 812 -22.27 -10.80 16.21
CA GLU A 812 -22.25 -11.14 14.78
C GLU A 812 -22.24 -9.88 13.88
N THR A 813 -22.04 -8.70 14.45
CA THR A 813 -21.91 -7.46 13.67
C THR A 813 -20.63 -7.48 12.85
N GLU A 814 -20.74 -7.28 11.55
CA GLU A 814 -19.59 -7.17 10.63
C GLU A 814 -18.82 -5.87 10.85
N CYS A 815 -17.52 -5.97 11.04
CA CYS A 815 -16.63 -4.84 11.29
C CYS A 815 -16.28 -4.04 10.03
N GLY A 816 -16.50 -4.62 8.82
CA GLY A 816 -16.03 -4.04 7.55
C GLY A 816 -14.48 -4.03 7.42
N ASP A 817 -13.99 -3.59 6.29
CA ASP A 817 -12.54 -3.50 6.06
C ASP A 817 -11.88 -2.55 7.09
N ARG A 818 -10.89 -3.07 7.83
CA ARG A 818 -10.16 -2.37 8.90
C ARG A 818 -11.08 -1.75 9.97
N GLY A 819 -12.26 -2.33 10.18
CA GLY A 819 -13.19 -1.84 11.20
C GLY A 819 -13.75 -0.44 10.93
N VAL A 820 -13.97 -0.07 9.68
CA VAL A 820 -14.49 1.27 9.29
C VAL A 820 -15.81 1.60 9.98
N THR A 821 -16.59 0.58 10.35
CA THR A 821 -17.91 0.75 11.01
C THR A 821 -17.83 1.05 12.51
N ILE A 822 -16.65 0.96 13.15
CA ILE A 822 -16.44 0.98 14.60
C ILE A 822 -15.59 2.20 14.99
N SER A 823 -15.91 2.88 16.11
CA SER A 823 -15.12 4.02 16.62
C SER A 823 -13.75 3.58 17.14
N GLY A 824 -12.80 4.53 17.25
CA GLY A 824 -11.45 4.26 17.74
C GLY A 824 -11.44 3.61 19.13
N GLY A 825 -12.22 4.12 20.09
CA GLY A 825 -12.35 3.55 21.44
C GLY A 825 -13.00 2.16 21.45
N GLN A 826 -13.94 1.90 20.54
CA GLN A 826 -14.56 0.57 20.39
C GLN A 826 -13.55 -0.44 19.81
N LYS A 827 -12.76 -0.03 18.80
CA LYS A 827 -11.67 -0.88 18.25
C LYS A 827 -10.68 -1.26 19.34
N GLN A 828 -10.30 -0.29 20.16
CA GLN A 828 -9.35 -0.51 21.25
C GLN A 828 -9.89 -1.53 22.26
N ARG A 829 -11.15 -1.40 22.68
CA ARG A 829 -11.78 -2.37 23.61
C ARG A 829 -11.89 -3.76 23.01
N ILE A 830 -12.14 -3.91 21.71
CA ILE A 830 -12.11 -5.22 21.03
C ILE A 830 -10.68 -5.80 21.04
N ALA A 831 -9.65 -4.96 20.81
CA ALA A 831 -8.25 -5.40 20.87
C ALA A 831 -7.83 -5.81 22.29
N ILE A 832 -8.31 -5.11 23.32
CA ILE A 832 -8.12 -5.49 24.73
C ILE A 832 -8.81 -6.83 25.02
N ALA A 833 -10.07 -7.05 24.58
CA ALA A 833 -10.75 -8.33 24.71
C ALA A 833 -9.97 -9.47 24.05
N ARG A 834 -9.39 -9.21 22.86
CA ARG A 834 -8.47 -10.15 22.17
C ARG A 834 -7.22 -10.47 23.00
N ALA A 835 -6.68 -9.49 23.72
CA ALA A 835 -5.55 -9.69 24.62
C ALA A 835 -5.93 -10.45 25.89
N ILE A 836 -7.10 -10.18 26.48
CA ILE A 836 -7.62 -10.83 27.70
C ILE A 836 -7.87 -12.33 27.45
N ILE A 837 -8.58 -12.69 26.37
CA ILE A 837 -8.91 -14.08 26.06
C ILE A 837 -7.66 -14.95 25.83
N ARG A 838 -6.55 -14.33 25.44
CA ARG A 838 -5.26 -14.99 25.26
C ARG A 838 -4.58 -15.33 26.58
N ASN A 839 -4.91 -14.64 27.67
CA ASN A 839 -4.32 -14.77 28.98
C ASN A 839 -2.77 -14.76 28.99
N PRO A 840 -2.11 -13.67 28.55
CA PRO A 840 -0.68 -13.60 28.37
C PRO A 840 0.07 -13.48 29.70
N THR A 841 1.31 -14.02 29.78
CA THR A 841 2.24 -13.80 30.89
C THR A 841 2.93 -12.44 30.77
N ILE A 842 3.27 -12.02 29.50
CA ILE A 842 3.87 -10.72 29.20
C ILE A 842 2.85 -9.90 28.41
N LEU A 843 2.58 -8.69 28.90
CA LEU A 843 1.70 -7.72 28.26
C LEU A 843 2.50 -6.52 27.75
N LEU A 844 2.27 -6.16 26.50
CA LEU A 844 2.91 -5.03 25.85
C LEU A 844 1.84 -4.02 25.45
N LEU A 845 1.95 -2.79 25.93
CA LEU A 845 1.02 -1.70 25.68
C LEU A 845 1.77 -0.57 24.96
N ASP A 846 1.43 -0.29 23.68
CA ASP A 846 2.05 0.78 22.91
C ASP A 846 1.05 1.89 22.67
N GLU A 847 1.12 2.96 23.47
CA GLU A 847 0.28 4.16 23.41
C GLU A 847 -1.23 3.88 23.28
N ALA A 848 -1.73 2.88 23.98
CA ALA A 848 -3.07 2.34 23.84
C ALA A 848 -4.23 3.34 24.07
N THR A 849 -3.96 4.54 24.62
CA THR A 849 -4.98 5.57 24.90
C THR A 849 -4.77 6.90 24.17
N SER A 850 -3.74 7.01 23.31
CA SER A 850 -3.28 8.30 22.78
C SER A 850 -4.26 9.03 21.84
N ALA A 851 -5.10 8.31 21.11
CA ALA A 851 -5.99 8.86 20.08
C ALA A 851 -7.48 8.81 20.49
N LEU A 852 -7.78 8.72 21.78
CA LEU A 852 -9.14 8.56 22.29
C LEU A 852 -9.70 9.86 22.88
N ASP A 853 -11.03 10.02 22.75
CA ASP A 853 -11.76 11.02 23.51
C ASP A 853 -11.79 10.66 25.01
N VAL A 854 -11.95 11.66 25.87
CA VAL A 854 -11.83 11.53 27.33
C VAL A 854 -12.71 10.42 27.91
N GLN A 855 -13.94 10.29 27.43
CA GLN A 855 -14.88 9.28 27.91
C GLN A 855 -14.50 7.86 27.47
N SER A 856 -14.08 7.68 26.23
CA SER A 856 -13.55 6.38 25.75
C SER A 856 -12.22 6.03 26.40
N GLU A 857 -11.38 7.02 26.70
CA GLU A 857 -10.11 6.85 27.39
C GLU A 857 -10.28 6.24 28.78
N GLN A 858 -11.24 6.77 29.56
CA GLN A 858 -11.50 6.24 30.90
C GLN A 858 -11.89 4.75 30.86
N LEU A 859 -12.84 4.38 29.99
CA LEU A 859 -13.28 2.99 29.85
C LEU A 859 -12.16 2.05 29.38
N VAL A 860 -11.29 2.55 28.51
CA VAL A 860 -10.12 1.80 28.02
C VAL A 860 -9.08 1.67 29.12
N GLN A 861 -8.81 2.74 29.91
CA GLN A 861 -7.86 2.70 31.02
C GLN A 861 -8.30 1.71 32.11
N GLU A 862 -9.57 1.73 32.52
CA GLU A 862 -10.12 0.74 33.44
C GLU A 862 -9.94 -0.70 32.98
N ALA A 863 -10.17 -0.96 31.68
CA ALA A 863 -9.94 -2.27 31.10
C ALA A 863 -8.47 -2.67 31.05
N LEU A 864 -7.57 -1.71 30.79
CA LEU A 864 -6.12 -1.94 30.82
C LEU A 864 -5.61 -2.21 32.23
N ASP A 865 -6.09 -1.47 33.24
CA ASP A 865 -5.71 -1.67 34.64
C ASP A 865 -6.12 -3.08 35.12
N GLN A 866 -7.30 -3.56 34.74
CA GLN A 866 -7.71 -4.94 35.03
C GLN A 866 -6.82 -5.97 34.30
N LEU A 867 -6.47 -5.68 33.04
CA LEU A 867 -5.62 -6.58 32.25
C LEU A 867 -4.20 -6.67 32.79
N MET A 868 -3.65 -5.62 33.39
CA MET A 868 -2.28 -5.57 33.93
C MET A 868 -2.08 -6.40 35.20
N VAL A 869 -3.12 -6.67 35.97
CA VAL A 869 -3.04 -7.37 37.27
C VAL A 869 -2.37 -8.74 37.13
N GLY A 870 -1.29 -8.97 37.88
CA GLY A 870 -0.57 -10.25 37.93
C GLY A 870 0.25 -10.60 36.70
N ARG A 871 0.45 -9.65 35.74
CA ARG A 871 1.21 -9.86 34.51
C ARG A 871 2.43 -8.96 34.42
N THR A 872 3.50 -9.46 33.82
CA THR A 872 4.67 -8.60 33.53
C THR A 872 4.27 -7.66 32.39
N THR A 873 4.23 -6.36 32.69
CA THR A 873 3.70 -5.38 31.74
C THR A 873 4.74 -4.35 31.36
N VAL A 874 4.90 -4.11 30.05
CA VAL A 874 5.72 -3.00 29.50
C VAL A 874 4.78 -2.01 28.83
N VAL A 875 4.74 -0.78 29.32
CA VAL A 875 3.83 0.28 28.84
C VAL A 875 4.64 1.39 28.19
N VAL A 876 4.39 1.67 26.95
CA VAL A 876 4.82 2.92 26.30
C VAL A 876 3.71 3.93 26.46
N ALA A 877 3.97 5.00 27.20
CA ALA A 877 2.95 6.01 27.47
C ALA A 877 3.45 7.43 27.17
N HIS A 878 2.55 8.23 26.61
CA HIS A 878 2.72 9.67 26.42
C HIS A 878 1.95 10.48 27.44
N ARG A 879 1.04 9.86 28.20
CA ARG A 879 0.20 10.53 29.21
C ARG A 879 0.64 10.17 30.62
N LEU A 880 0.74 11.18 31.51
CA LEU A 880 1.19 11.04 32.89
C LEU A 880 0.31 10.08 33.70
N ASN A 881 -1.00 10.07 33.44
CA ASN A 881 -1.95 9.23 34.19
C ASN A 881 -1.66 7.74 34.02
N THR A 882 -1.32 7.32 32.83
CA THR A 882 -1.03 5.91 32.51
C THR A 882 0.24 5.42 33.24
N ILE A 883 1.20 6.31 33.57
CA ILE A 883 2.48 5.92 34.17
C ILE A 883 2.53 6.08 35.71
N ARG A 884 1.57 6.81 36.29
CA ARG A 884 1.58 7.13 37.72
C ARG A 884 1.45 5.90 38.62
N ASN A 885 0.60 4.95 38.21
CA ASN A 885 0.28 3.75 38.99
C ASN A 885 1.19 2.55 38.65
N LEU A 886 2.23 2.74 37.84
CA LEU A 886 3.17 1.68 37.49
C LEU A 886 4.23 1.47 38.57
N ASP A 887 4.70 0.23 38.73
CA ASP A 887 5.72 -0.12 39.73
C ASP A 887 7.06 0.58 39.49
N SER A 888 7.39 0.83 38.22
CA SER A 888 8.62 1.55 37.88
C SER A 888 8.48 2.28 36.55
N ILE A 889 9.27 3.33 36.35
CA ILE A 889 9.33 4.13 35.15
C ILE A 889 10.78 4.16 34.65
N ALA A 890 11.00 3.99 33.37
CA ALA A 890 12.31 4.17 32.72
C ALA A 890 12.22 5.35 31.74
N PHE A 891 12.98 6.41 32.02
CA PHE A 891 13.09 7.55 31.12
C PHE A 891 14.17 7.29 30.08
N ILE A 892 13.77 7.30 28.79
CA ILE A 892 14.64 7.01 27.65
C ILE A 892 14.97 8.32 26.91
N SER A 893 16.24 8.54 26.68
CA SER A 893 16.72 9.62 25.81
C SER A 893 17.88 9.12 24.97
N GLU A 894 17.89 9.49 23.68
CA GLU A 894 18.94 9.12 22.72
C GLU A 894 19.27 7.62 22.71
N GLY A 895 18.23 6.78 22.82
CA GLY A 895 18.38 5.33 22.81
C GLY A 895 18.96 4.69 24.08
N LYS A 896 19.09 5.44 25.19
CA LYS A 896 19.59 4.96 26.48
C LYS A 896 18.59 5.20 27.60
N VAL A 897 18.60 4.35 28.62
CA VAL A 897 17.87 4.60 29.87
C VAL A 897 18.67 5.56 30.72
N LEU A 898 18.20 6.80 30.90
CA LEU A 898 18.87 7.81 31.74
C LEU A 898 18.46 7.71 33.20
N GLU A 899 17.17 7.47 33.44
CA GLU A 899 16.63 7.42 34.81
C GLU A 899 15.67 6.24 34.92
N LYS A 900 15.68 5.54 36.05
CA LYS A 900 14.76 4.46 36.41
C LYS A 900 14.38 4.57 37.88
N GLY A 901 13.10 4.46 38.20
CA GLY A 901 12.57 4.50 39.56
C GLY A 901 11.05 4.53 39.58
N THR A 902 10.47 4.66 40.78
CA THR A 902 9.05 4.93 40.97
C THR A 902 8.72 6.37 40.60
N TYR A 903 7.44 6.65 40.31
CA TYR A 903 7.00 8.01 39.97
C TYR A 903 7.43 9.06 40.97
N SER A 904 7.20 8.82 42.30
CA SER A 904 7.61 9.73 43.41
C SER A 904 9.12 9.93 43.46
N HIS A 905 9.88 8.85 43.40
CA HIS A 905 11.35 8.94 43.44
C HIS A 905 11.94 9.77 42.26
N LEU A 906 11.42 9.59 41.04
CA LEU A 906 11.87 10.34 39.86
C LEU A 906 11.42 11.81 39.90
N LYS A 907 10.25 12.10 40.49
CA LYS A 907 9.75 13.47 40.67
C LYS A 907 10.65 14.23 41.68
N ASP A 908 11.02 13.59 42.81
CA ASP A 908 11.85 14.17 43.85
C ASP A 908 13.29 14.41 43.37
N LYS A 909 13.82 13.57 42.51
CA LYS A 909 15.17 13.68 41.94
C LYS A 909 15.37 14.93 41.07
N ARG A 910 14.27 15.59 40.61
CA ARG A 910 14.28 16.79 39.75
C ARG A 910 15.16 16.66 38.51
N GLY A 911 15.22 15.47 37.92
CA GLY A 911 16.02 15.16 36.72
C GLY A 911 15.28 15.42 35.39
N ALA A 912 15.67 14.66 34.37
CA ALA A 912 15.08 14.77 33.04
C ALA A 912 13.59 14.36 33.00
N PHE A 913 13.20 13.37 33.82
CA PHE A 913 11.81 12.99 33.99
C PHE A 913 10.95 14.11 34.59
N PHE A 914 11.46 14.80 35.64
CA PHE A 914 10.76 15.94 36.25
C PHE A 914 10.51 17.07 35.23
N ASN A 915 11.50 17.39 34.42
CA ASN A 915 11.33 18.39 33.36
C ASN A 915 10.22 18.02 32.36
N LEU A 916 10.13 16.74 32.00
CA LEU A 916 9.07 16.25 31.10
C LEU A 916 7.68 16.36 31.77
N VAL A 917 7.58 16.02 33.06
CA VAL A 917 6.32 16.14 33.83
C VAL A 917 5.88 17.61 33.90
N ASN A 918 6.78 18.54 34.18
CA ASN A 918 6.47 19.98 34.26
C ASN A 918 6.01 20.54 32.90
N LEU A 919 6.61 20.08 31.79
CA LEU A 919 6.17 20.46 30.43
C LEU A 919 4.77 19.94 30.07
N GLN A 920 4.31 18.88 30.73
CA GLN A 920 2.96 18.33 30.48
C GLN A 920 1.93 18.90 31.46
N SER A 921 2.36 19.50 32.58
CA SER A 921 1.46 20.11 33.53
C SER A 921 1.23 21.63 33.32
N THR A 922 2.05 22.26 32.46
CA THR A 922 1.82 23.61 31.92
C THR A 922 1.01 23.56 30.62
#